data_bc3dfb61dfcabbbcb334c43e7ff1d847
#
_entry.id   bc3dfb61dfcabbbcb334c43e7ff1d847
#
_cell.length_a   1.000
_cell.length_b   1.000
_cell.length_c   1.000
_cell.angle_alpha   90.00
_cell.angle_beta   90.00
_cell.angle_gamma   90.00
#
_symmetry.space_group_name_H-M   'P 1'
#
loop_
_entity.id
_entity.type
_entity.pdbx_description
1 polymer ?
#
loop_
_entity_poly.entity_id
_entity_poly.type
_entity_poly.pdbx_seq_one_letter_code
_entity_poly.pdbx_strand_id
1 'polypeptide(L)'
;MILNYDVLVIGGGHAGCEAACAAANMGAKTCLVTMDMNKIAQMSCNPAIGGIAKGQIVREIDAMGGQMALVSDATAIQFRMLNRSKGPAMWSPRAQCDRGKFIWEWRKRIDETDNLDIWQDQAEELLVEPCGPADCRGTAANAVVGVRTIWGCELRAKAVIITAGTFLNGLLHIGRKMVPGGRIAEPAVLHFTESITRHGITTARMKTGTPVRIDKRSVHFEDTEIQPGENDYHRFSYMGKPRPLPQLPCWTFNTNRECHEVLMSGIADSPLYNGQIQSIGPRYCPSVETKLMTFPERDSHPLFLEPEGVDTNEMYLNGFSSSMPMDVQIEALKKIPALRDLKVYRPGYAIEYDFFDPTQLKHSLESKIISGLFFAGQVNGTTGYEEAGGQGTVAGINAALYAGSAGCSGTAADNKAFILHRDEAYIGVLIDDLVTKGVDEPYRMFTSRAEYRILLRQDDADARLTEKCYELGLARRDRYDLWMEKKEAIDRIIRFCENTPVKMNDINGALEALGTTPLRAGCKAIDLIGRPQINLQNLSELVPGLKAVMEDCRNANGEESDTLRSRKDEIIEAAEVKMKYKGYIEREQMVAEKMHRLENIKIKGRFDYDSLQSLSIECRQKLNRINPETLAQASRIPGVSPSDINVLLVLLGR
;
A
#
# COMPACT_ATOMS: atom_id res chain seq x y z
N MET A 1 12.02 -34.76 5.43
CA MET A 1 10.57 -34.70 5.62
C MET A 1 9.99 -33.95 4.43
N ILE A 2 8.89 -34.40 3.86
CA ILE A 2 8.20 -33.73 2.74
C ILE A 2 6.79 -33.40 3.21
N LEU A 3 6.39 -32.12 3.04
CA LEU A 3 5.05 -31.62 3.32
C LEU A 3 4.48 -31.01 2.04
N ASN A 4 3.18 -31.19 1.81
CA ASN A 4 2.52 -30.76 0.58
C ASN A 4 1.43 -29.72 0.87
N TYR A 5 1.47 -28.65 0.10
CA TYR A 5 0.54 -27.51 0.14
C TYR A 5 0.08 -27.16 -1.28
N ASP A 6 -0.89 -26.28 -1.40
CA ASP A 6 -1.25 -25.64 -2.67
C ASP A 6 -0.41 -24.40 -2.87
N VAL A 7 -0.23 -23.58 -1.81
CA VAL A 7 0.51 -22.32 -1.83
C VAL A 7 1.51 -22.29 -0.68
N LEU A 8 2.76 -21.91 -0.96
CA LEU A 8 3.76 -21.55 0.04
C LEU A 8 4.04 -20.05 -0.01
N VAL A 9 4.11 -19.43 1.16
CA VAL A 9 4.49 -18.02 1.32
C VAL A 9 5.77 -17.94 2.14
N ILE A 10 6.83 -17.37 1.56
CA ILE A 10 8.16 -17.30 2.17
C ILE A 10 8.41 -15.91 2.72
N GLY A 11 8.30 -15.76 4.05
CA GLY A 11 8.48 -14.51 4.78
C GLY A 11 7.21 -14.03 5.47
N GLY A 12 7.23 -13.89 6.80
CA GLY A 12 6.10 -13.46 7.64
C GLY A 12 5.98 -11.94 7.82
N GLY A 13 6.38 -11.14 6.81
CA GLY A 13 6.17 -9.68 6.79
C GLY A 13 4.75 -9.31 6.34
N HIS A 14 4.47 -8.00 6.19
CA HIS A 14 3.13 -7.51 5.79
C HIS A 14 2.62 -8.13 4.48
N ALA A 15 3.51 -8.26 3.48
CA ALA A 15 3.16 -8.91 2.21
C ALA A 15 2.83 -10.39 2.41
N GLY A 16 3.64 -11.10 3.19
CA GLY A 16 3.44 -12.53 3.43
C GLY A 16 2.18 -12.84 4.22
N CYS A 17 1.88 -12.03 5.23
CA CYS A 17 0.68 -12.19 6.04
C CYS A 17 -0.60 -12.00 5.19
N GLU A 18 -0.65 -10.93 4.38
CA GLU A 18 -1.80 -10.71 3.48
C GLU A 18 -1.89 -11.78 2.39
N ALA A 19 -0.76 -12.18 1.79
CA ALA A 19 -0.74 -13.22 0.77
C ALA A 19 -1.23 -14.58 1.31
N ALA A 20 -0.76 -14.96 2.50
CA ALA A 20 -1.15 -16.22 3.14
C ALA A 20 -2.63 -16.25 3.50
N CYS A 21 -3.13 -15.17 4.14
CA CYS A 21 -4.54 -15.05 4.47
C CYS A 21 -5.43 -15.04 3.20
N ALA A 22 -5.01 -14.31 2.15
CA ALA A 22 -5.76 -14.26 0.89
C ALA A 22 -5.86 -15.65 0.24
N ALA A 23 -4.74 -16.35 0.10
CA ALA A 23 -4.73 -17.68 -0.51
C ALA A 23 -5.55 -18.70 0.30
N ALA A 24 -5.40 -18.69 1.63
CA ALA A 24 -6.12 -19.60 2.52
C ALA A 24 -7.63 -19.34 2.53
N ASN A 25 -8.05 -18.05 2.59
CA ASN A 25 -9.47 -17.68 2.54
C ASN A 25 -10.15 -18.05 1.20
N MET A 26 -9.38 -18.14 0.11
CA MET A 26 -9.86 -18.68 -1.17
C MET A 26 -9.87 -20.22 -1.24
N GLY A 27 -9.60 -20.92 -0.11
CA GLY A 27 -9.67 -22.37 0.02
C GLY A 27 -8.38 -23.11 -0.34
N ALA A 28 -7.27 -22.43 -0.67
CA ALA A 28 -6.00 -23.08 -0.92
C ALA A 28 -5.35 -23.55 0.38
N LYS A 29 -4.86 -24.79 0.45
CA LYS A 29 -4.04 -25.27 1.56
C LYS A 29 -2.71 -24.52 1.55
N THR A 30 -2.54 -23.58 2.47
CA THR A 30 -1.46 -22.60 2.47
C THR A 30 -0.51 -22.81 3.65
N CYS A 31 0.78 -22.56 3.45
CA CYS A 31 1.76 -22.50 4.55
C CYS A 31 2.56 -21.22 4.50
N LEU A 32 2.59 -20.50 5.63
CA LEU A 32 3.44 -19.34 5.85
C LEU A 32 4.76 -19.77 6.50
N VAL A 33 5.85 -19.67 5.78
CA VAL A 33 7.20 -19.97 6.28
C VAL A 33 7.83 -18.69 6.83
N THR A 34 8.23 -18.67 8.09
CA THR A 34 8.85 -17.53 8.75
C THR A 34 10.00 -17.95 9.66
N MET A 35 11.03 -17.13 9.74
CA MET A 35 12.19 -17.37 10.62
C MET A 35 11.83 -17.22 12.10
N ASP A 36 10.86 -16.36 12.45
CA ASP A 36 10.44 -16.10 13.82
C ASP A 36 8.94 -15.81 13.88
N MET A 37 8.19 -16.74 14.48
CA MET A 37 6.75 -16.63 14.66
C MET A 37 6.32 -15.50 15.60
N ASN A 38 7.25 -14.96 16.44
CA ASN A 38 6.98 -13.87 17.37
C ASN A 38 7.21 -12.49 16.73
N LYS A 39 7.59 -12.43 15.45
CA LYS A 39 7.90 -11.19 14.71
C LYS A 39 7.08 -11.05 13.44
N ILE A 40 5.97 -11.76 13.35
CA ILE A 40 5.03 -11.70 12.23
C ILE A 40 4.53 -10.26 12.04
N ALA A 41 4.60 -9.75 10.81
CA ALA A 41 4.23 -8.39 10.41
C ALA A 41 4.83 -7.29 11.29
N GLN A 42 6.02 -7.51 11.86
CA GLN A 42 6.67 -6.52 12.71
C GLN A 42 6.92 -5.20 11.96
N MET A 43 6.49 -4.10 12.55
CA MET A 43 6.78 -2.76 12.06
C MET A 43 8.25 -2.41 12.29
N SER A 44 9.09 -2.59 11.27
CA SER A 44 10.54 -2.40 11.34
C SER A 44 10.95 -0.93 11.36
N CYS A 45 10.12 -0.07 10.77
CA CYS A 45 10.31 1.37 10.69
C CYS A 45 9.35 2.08 11.66
N ASN A 46 8.56 3.05 11.20
CA ASN A 46 7.62 3.77 12.05
C ASN A 46 6.44 2.89 12.51
N PRO A 47 5.91 3.09 13.74
CA PRO A 47 4.79 2.32 14.28
C PRO A 47 3.45 2.88 13.78
N ALA A 48 3.28 3.06 12.48
CA ALA A 48 2.09 3.64 11.88
C ALA A 48 1.69 2.96 10.57
N ILE A 49 0.40 2.88 10.34
CA ILE A 49 -0.22 2.40 9.08
C ILE A 49 -0.98 3.55 8.43
N GLY A 50 -0.96 3.62 7.11
CA GLY A 50 -1.65 4.63 6.32
C GLY A 50 -0.83 5.89 6.08
N GLY A 51 -1.52 6.98 5.82
CA GLY A 51 -0.93 8.23 5.35
C GLY A 51 -1.20 8.49 3.87
N ILE A 52 -0.56 9.51 3.30
CA ILE A 52 -0.84 10.00 1.94
C ILE A 52 -0.70 8.88 0.90
N ALA A 53 -1.74 8.59 0.16
CA ALA A 53 -1.94 7.47 -0.77
C ALA A 53 -1.95 6.08 -0.11
N LYS A 54 -1.30 5.91 1.02
CA LYS A 54 -1.16 4.63 1.72
C LYS A 54 -2.43 4.24 2.47
N GLY A 55 -3.12 5.22 3.07
CA GLY A 55 -4.43 4.99 3.69
C GLY A 55 -5.46 4.47 2.69
N GLN A 56 -5.40 4.92 1.43
CA GLN A 56 -6.22 4.40 0.35
C GLN A 56 -5.91 2.92 0.08
N ILE A 57 -4.63 2.54 0.00
CA ILE A 57 -4.22 1.13 -0.17
C ILE A 57 -4.75 0.26 0.96
N VAL A 58 -4.67 0.71 2.22
CA VAL A 58 -5.21 -0.05 3.36
C VAL A 58 -6.72 -0.28 3.25
N ARG A 59 -7.46 0.76 2.82
CA ARG A 59 -8.90 0.64 2.57
C ARG A 59 -9.22 -0.31 1.41
N GLU A 60 -8.38 -0.33 0.38
CA GLU A 60 -8.50 -1.27 -0.75
C GLU A 60 -8.20 -2.71 -0.33
N ILE A 61 -7.14 -2.94 0.45
CA ILE A 61 -6.85 -4.26 1.05
C ILE A 61 -8.06 -4.75 1.86
N ASP A 62 -8.62 -3.89 2.72
CA ASP A 62 -9.79 -4.23 3.53
C ASP A 62 -11.01 -4.54 2.65
N ALA A 63 -11.31 -3.72 1.66
CA ALA A 63 -12.43 -3.92 0.75
C ALA A 63 -12.37 -5.27 0.02
N MET A 64 -11.17 -5.75 -0.30
CA MET A 64 -10.94 -7.07 -0.89
C MET A 64 -11.09 -8.24 0.09
N GLY A 65 -11.03 -7.99 1.40
CA GLY A 65 -11.10 -9.04 2.43
C GLY A 65 -9.79 -9.27 3.19
N GLY A 66 -8.78 -8.40 2.99
CA GLY A 66 -7.51 -8.44 3.71
C GLY A 66 -7.62 -8.06 5.19
N GLN A 67 -6.53 -8.22 5.93
CA GLN A 67 -6.50 -8.16 7.39
C GLN A 67 -5.85 -6.90 7.96
N MET A 68 -5.00 -6.21 7.21
CA MET A 68 -4.19 -5.08 7.69
C MET A 68 -5.01 -3.97 8.33
N ALA A 69 -6.17 -3.64 7.75
CA ALA A 69 -7.07 -2.61 8.30
C ALA A 69 -7.65 -3.03 9.65
N LEU A 70 -8.10 -4.28 9.77
CA LEU A 70 -8.65 -4.84 11.00
C LEU A 70 -7.61 -4.87 12.12
N VAL A 71 -6.38 -5.29 11.80
CA VAL A 71 -5.25 -5.29 12.75
C VAL A 71 -4.90 -3.86 13.17
N SER A 72 -4.86 -2.93 12.22
CA SER A 72 -4.58 -1.51 12.49
C SER A 72 -5.63 -0.91 13.41
N ASP A 73 -6.91 -1.14 13.14
CA ASP A 73 -8.01 -0.64 13.99
C ASP A 73 -7.98 -1.27 15.40
N ALA A 74 -7.65 -2.57 15.50
CA ALA A 74 -7.55 -3.26 16.78
C ALA A 74 -6.40 -2.74 17.66
N THR A 75 -5.34 -2.21 17.06
CA THR A 75 -4.10 -1.83 17.75
C THR A 75 -3.80 -0.32 17.69
N ALA A 76 -4.64 0.46 17.03
CA ALA A 76 -4.49 1.90 16.93
C ALA A 76 -4.44 2.58 18.31
N ILE A 77 -3.49 3.49 18.49
CA ILE A 77 -3.31 4.33 19.67
C ILE A 77 -3.54 5.81 19.39
N GLN A 78 -3.50 6.21 18.11
CA GLN A 78 -3.89 7.52 17.61
C GLN A 78 -4.41 7.38 16.18
N PHE A 79 -5.38 8.22 15.80
CA PHE A 79 -5.89 8.30 14.44
C PHE A 79 -5.95 9.74 13.94
N ARG A 80 -5.64 9.94 12.65
CA ARG A 80 -5.77 11.22 11.95
C ARG A 80 -6.20 11.01 10.50
N MET A 81 -7.06 11.91 9.99
CA MET A 81 -7.36 12.00 8.56
C MET A 81 -6.52 13.11 7.93
N LEU A 82 -5.48 12.73 7.18
CA LEU A 82 -4.59 13.67 6.54
C LEU A 82 -5.24 14.30 5.29
N ASN A 83 -4.83 15.52 4.95
CA ASN A 83 -5.25 16.27 3.75
C ASN A 83 -6.76 16.60 3.70
N ARG A 84 -7.47 16.72 4.83
CA ARG A 84 -8.91 17.08 4.84
C ARG A 84 -9.20 18.35 4.06
N SER A 85 -8.36 19.37 4.16
CA SER A 85 -8.50 20.65 3.44
C SER A 85 -8.35 20.54 1.92
N LYS A 86 -7.83 19.42 1.40
CA LYS A 86 -7.58 19.20 -0.04
C LYS A 86 -8.70 18.44 -0.76
N GLY A 87 -9.77 18.11 -0.05
CA GLY A 87 -10.94 17.41 -0.59
C GLY A 87 -10.82 15.88 -0.61
N PRO A 88 -11.95 15.18 -0.85
CA PRO A 88 -12.09 13.72 -0.66
C PRO A 88 -11.10 12.86 -1.45
N ALA A 89 -10.73 13.29 -2.66
CA ALA A 89 -9.73 12.59 -3.49
C ALA A 89 -8.33 12.50 -2.84
N MET A 90 -8.06 13.36 -1.84
CA MET A 90 -6.78 13.46 -1.15
C MET A 90 -6.84 13.01 0.31
N TRP A 91 -8.03 12.76 0.85
CA TRP A 91 -8.19 12.28 2.22
C TRP A 91 -7.47 10.97 2.41
N SER A 92 -6.63 10.92 3.45
CA SER A 92 -5.73 9.80 3.65
C SER A 92 -5.68 9.43 5.12
N PRO A 93 -6.36 8.36 5.55
CA PRO A 93 -6.36 7.92 6.94
C PRO A 93 -4.97 7.44 7.36
N ARG A 94 -4.57 7.75 8.60
CA ARG A 94 -3.34 7.31 9.24
C ARG A 94 -3.59 6.95 10.70
N ALA A 95 -3.20 5.75 11.10
CA ALA A 95 -3.21 5.32 12.49
C ALA A 95 -1.79 5.10 13.00
N GLN A 96 -1.51 5.63 14.18
CA GLN A 96 -0.39 5.20 15.00
C GLN A 96 -0.84 3.93 15.71
N CYS A 97 -0.03 2.87 15.68
CA CYS A 97 -0.38 1.58 16.25
C CYS A 97 0.56 1.20 17.40
N ASP A 98 0.06 0.44 18.37
CA ASP A 98 0.88 -0.25 19.34
C ASP A 98 1.63 -1.39 18.66
N ARG A 99 2.94 -1.24 18.48
CA ARG A 99 3.79 -2.17 17.74
C ARG A 99 3.79 -3.60 18.32
N GLY A 100 3.76 -3.71 19.64
CA GLY A 100 3.71 -5.01 20.32
C GLY A 100 2.38 -5.72 20.08
N LYS A 101 1.28 -5.00 20.31
CA LYS A 101 -0.08 -5.51 20.09
C LYS A 101 -0.35 -5.81 18.61
N PHE A 102 0.24 -5.06 17.68
CA PHE A 102 0.12 -5.27 16.24
C PHE A 102 0.65 -6.65 15.81
N ILE A 103 1.80 -7.08 16.33
CA ILE A 103 2.38 -8.39 16.08
C ILE A 103 1.45 -9.49 16.59
N TRP A 104 0.93 -9.36 17.82
CA TRP A 104 0.04 -10.34 18.43
C TRP A 104 -1.31 -10.43 17.74
N GLU A 105 -1.88 -9.30 17.33
CA GLU A 105 -3.15 -9.29 16.59
C GLU A 105 -3.00 -9.94 15.22
N TRP A 106 -1.89 -9.71 14.50
CA TRP A 106 -1.59 -10.43 13.26
C TRP A 106 -1.43 -11.94 13.49
N ARG A 107 -0.67 -12.32 14.51
CA ARG A 107 -0.48 -13.72 14.85
C ARG A 107 -1.82 -14.40 15.12
N LYS A 108 -2.67 -13.78 15.93
CA LYS A 108 -4.02 -14.27 16.23
C LYS A 108 -4.83 -14.50 14.95
N ARG A 109 -4.85 -13.52 14.04
CA ARG A 109 -5.60 -13.63 12.79
C ARG A 109 -5.10 -14.74 11.88
N ILE A 110 -3.80 -14.95 11.82
CA ILE A 110 -3.22 -16.06 11.07
C ILE A 110 -3.62 -17.40 11.70
N ASP A 111 -3.51 -17.51 13.03
CA ASP A 111 -3.90 -18.72 13.76
C ASP A 111 -5.42 -19.04 13.65
N GLU A 112 -6.26 -18.01 13.47
CA GLU A 112 -7.71 -18.12 13.28
C GLU A 112 -8.13 -18.31 11.80
N THR A 113 -7.18 -18.27 10.85
CA THR A 113 -7.49 -18.43 9.42
C THR A 113 -7.48 -19.90 9.04
N ASP A 114 -8.62 -20.40 8.56
CA ASP A 114 -8.75 -21.77 8.07
C ASP A 114 -7.80 -22.03 6.88
N ASN A 115 -7.34 -23.27 6.72
CA ASN A 115 -6.42 -23.71 5.66
C ASN A 115 -5.03 -23.05 5.68
N LEU A 116 -4.64 -22.39 6.76
CA LEU A 116 -3.36 -21.70 6.91
C LEU A 116 -2.52 -22.33 8.01
N ASP A 117 -1.41 -22.96 7.62
CA ASP A 117 -0.38 -23.43 8.53
C ASP A 117 0.77 -22.43 8.65
N ILE A 118 1.46 -22.40 9.79
CA ILE A 118 2.71 -21.67 9.99
C ILE A 118 3.84 -22.67 10.15
N TRP A 119 4.96 -22.44 9.45
CA TRP A 119 6.18 -23.22 9.60
C TRP A 119 7.35 -22.30 9.97
N GLN A 120 7.92 -22.49 11.16
CA GLN A 120 9.07 -21.70 11.59
C GLN A 120 10.36 -22.34 11.10
N ASP A 121 10.90 -21.79 10.02
CA ASP A 121 12.17 -22.19 9.42
C ASP A 121 12.65 -21.11 8.45
N GLN A 122 13.85 -21.29 7.90
CA GLN A 122 14.44 -20.45 6.86
C GLN A 122 14.50 -21.21 5.54
N ALA A 123 13.97 -20.62 4.47
CA ALA A 123 14.13 -21.15 3.11
C ALA A 123 15.61 -20.97 2.66
N GLU A 124 16.18 -22.00 2.09
CA GLU A 124 17.58 -22.03 1.59
C GLU A 124 17.64 -22.25 0.08
N GLU A 125 16.75 -23.07 -0.47
CA GLU A 125 16.75 -23.41 -1.89
C GLU A 125 15.35 -23.40 -2.48
N LEU A 126 15.21 -22.78 -3.66
CA LEU A 126 14.01 -22.86 -4.48
C LEU A 126 14.04 -24.16 -5.28
N LEU A 127 13.00 -24.97 -5.17
CA LEU A 127 12.85 -26.21 -5.93
C LEU A 127 12.09 -25.93 -7.23
N VAL A 128 12.73 -26.22 -8.37
CA VAL A 128 12.21 -25.95 -9.70
C VAL A 128 12.37 -27.20 -10.55
N GLU A 129 11.33 -27.58 -11.28
CA GLU A 129 11.33 -28.73 -12.19
C GLU A 129 10.96 -28.27 -13.62
N PRO A 130 11.43 -28.96 -14.67
CA PRO A 130 10.98 -28.71 -16.04
C PRO A 130 9.47 -28.89 -16.15
N CYS A 131 8.80 -27.97 -16.85
CA CYS A 131 7.38 -28.09 -17.09
C CYS A 131 7.05 -29.29 -17.99
N GLY A 132 6.11 -30.13 -17.56
CA GLY A 132 5.42 -31.04 -18.47
C GLY A 132 4.49 -30.27 -19.43
N PRO A 133 4.05 -30.89 -20.54
CA PRO A 133 3.15 -30.23 -21.50
C PRO A 133 1.83 -29.68 -20.91
N ALA A 134 1.41 -30.22 -19.76
CA ALA A 134 0.19 -29.84 -19.05
C ALA A 134 0.43 -28.75 -17.98
N ASP A 135 1.67 -28.53 -17.53
CA ASP A 135 1.98 -27.75 -16.33
C ASP A 135 2.45 -26.32 -16.63
N CYS A 136 2.89 -26.06 -17.86
CA CYS A 136 3.38 -24.74 -18.27
C CYS A 136 2.28 -23.88 -18.85
N ARG A 137 1.92 -22.82 -18.13
CA ARG A 137 1.05 -21.75 -18.63
C ARG A 137 1.92 -20.65 -19.26
N GLY A 138 1.96 -20.63 -20.57
CA GLY A 138 2.73 -19.62 -21.32
C GLY A 138 4.08 -20.15 -21.82
N THR A 139 5.09 -19.27 -21.85
CA THR A 139 6.41 -19.54 -22.45
C THR A 139 7.46 -20.04 -21.46
N ALA A 140 7.12 -20.20 -20.18
CA ALA A 140 8.09 -20.66 -19.18
C ALA A 140 8.42 -22.14 -19.38
N ALA A 141 9.72 -22.46 -19.41
CA ALA A 141 10.21 -23.83 -19.55
C ALA A 141 10.21 -24.61 -18.22
N ASN A 142 10.09 -23.91 -17.09
CA ASN A 142 10.22 -24.45 -15.74
C ASN A 142 9.07 -23.96 -14.85
N ALA A 143 8.68 -24.81 -13.85
CA ALA A 143 7.73 -24.47 -12.81
C ALA A 143 8.35 -24.62 -11.43
N VAL A 144 7.94 -23.78 -10.48
CA VAL A 144 8.29 -23.98 -9.07
C VAL A 144 7.49 -25.18 -8.52
N VAL A 145 8.15 -25.98 -7.68
CA VAL A 145 7.54 -27.14 -7.02
C VAL A 145 7.67 -27.10 -5.48
N GLY A 146 8.30 -26.04 -4.94
CA GLY A 146 8.44 -25.84 -3.51
C GLY A 146 9.74 -25.15 -3.11
N VAL A 147 10.09 -25.31 -1.82
CA VAL A 147 11.35 -24.85 -1.25
C VAL A 147 11.97 -25.93 -0.36
N ARG A 148 13.30 -25.91 -0.23
CA ARG A 148 14.03 -26.63 0.81
C ARG A 148 14.47 -25.65 1.90
N THR A 149 14.29 -26.04 3.15
CA THR A 149 14.71 -25.26 4.30
C THR A 149 16.13 -25.61 4.75
N ILE A 150 16.74 -24.76 5.60
CA ILE A 150 18.09 -24.99 6.14
C ILE A 150 18.22 -26.31 6.94
N TRP A 151 17.12 -26.82 7.49
CA TRP A 151 17.08 -28.11 8.18
C TRP A 151 16.79 -29.29 7.24
N GLY A 152 16.77 -29.04 5.93
CA GLY A 152 16.55 -30.07 4.91
C GLY A 152 15.10 -30.55 4.79
N CYS A 153 14.13 -29.80 5.32
CA CYS A 153 12.71 -30.06 5.08
C CYS A 153 12.34 -29.59 3.67
N GLU A 154 11.69 -30.43 2.88
CA GLU A 154 11.10 -30.03 1.60
C GLU A 154 9.62 -29.68 1.80
N LEU A 155 9.29 -28.45 1.55
CA LEU A 155 7.92 -27.97 1.50
C LEU A 155 7.53 -27.86 0.03
N ARG A 156 6.68 -28.78 -0.42
CA ARG A 156 6.21 -28.86 -1.82
C ARG A 156 4.92 -28.09 -2.01
N ALA A 157 4.81 -27.35 -3.12
CA ALA A 157 3.58 -26.63 -3.46
C ALA A 157 3.47 -26.38 -4.97
N LYS A 158 2.24 -26.13 -5.42
CA LYS A 158 1.94 -25.73 -6.80
C LYS A 158 2.35 -24.28 -7.09
N ALA A 159 2.27 -23.40 -6.07
CA ALA A 159 2.67 -21.99 -6.16
C ALA A 159 3.52 -21.58 -4.95
N VAL A 160 4.52 -20.71 -5.19
CA VAL A 160 5.39 -20.14 -4.16
C VAL A 160 5.40 -18.62 -4.28
N ILE A 161 5.22 -17.92 -3.17
CA ILE A 161 5.24 -16.45 -3.09
C ILE A 161 6.44 -16.03 -2.24
N ILE A 162 7.37 -15.27 -2.83
CA ILE A 162 8.55 -14.74 -2.13
C ILE A 162 8.23 -13.35 -1.58
N THR A 163 8.32 -13.20 -0.24
CA THR A 163 8.02 -11.96 0.50
C THR A 163 9.09 -11.62 1.54
N ALA A 164 10.35 -11.92 1.24
CA ALA A 164 11.46 -11.95 2.19
C ALA A 164 11.93 -10.56 2.72
N GLY A 165 11.31 -9.46 2.31
CA GLY A 165 11.61 -8.12 2.84
C GLY A 165 13.07 -7.69 2.65
N THR A 166 13.76 -7.35 3.74
CA THR A 166 15.17 -6.93 3.76
C THR A 166 16.14 -8.05 4.13
N PHE A 167 15.69 -9.31 4.14
CA PHE A 167 16.47 -10.40 4.70
C PHE A 167 17.41 -11.06 3.68
N LEU A 168 17.10 -11.03 2.37
CA LEU A 168 17.92 -11.64 1.33
C LEU A 168 19.27 -10.93 1.21
N ASN A 169 20.34 -11.63 1.56
CA ASN A 169 21.71 -11.11 1.64
C ASN A 169 21.77 -9.77 2.40
N GLY A 170 20.93 -9.62 3.43
CA GLY A 170 20.82 -8.41 4.24
C GLY A 170 22.13 -8.04 4.92
N LEU A 171 22.53 -6.77 4.82
CA LEU A 171 23.76 -6.24 5.39
C LEU A 171 23.50 -4.91 6.10
N LEU A 172 23.67 -4.91 7.41
CA LEU A 172 23.50 -3.75 8.28
C LEU A 172 24.76 -2.90 8.33
N HIS A 173 24.59 -1.58 8.29
CA HIS A 173 25.69 -0.61 8.34
C HIS A 173 25.47 0.40 9.48
N ILE A 174 26.48 0.52 10.35
CA ILE A 174 26.59 1.57 11.38
C ILE A 174 28.04 2.06 11.37
N GLY A 175 28.27 3.28 10.88
CA GLY A 175 29.60 3.76 10.61
C GLY A 175 30.35 2.78 9.69
N ARG A 176 31.61 2.51 10.00
CA ARG A 176 32.43 1.57 9.22
C ARG A 176 32.11 0.09 9.47
N LYS A 177 31.25 -0.23 10.44
CA LYS A 177 30.91 -1.63 10.77
C LYS A 177 29.78 -2.14 9.86
N MET A 178 29.97 -3.36 9.38
CA MET A 178 29.02 -4.11 8.57
C MET A 178 28.72 -5.45 9.26
N VAL A 179 27.42 -5.77 9.40
CA VAL A 179 26.98 -7.01 10.04
C VAL A 179 25.89 -7.66 9.18
N PRO A 180 26.05 -8.92 8.75
CA PRO A 180 24.99 -9.65 8.08
C PRO A 180 23.72 -9.71 8.94
N GLY A 181 22.58 -9.31 8.40
CA GLY A 181 21.31 -9.31 9.12
C GLY A 181 20.18 -8.69 8.30
N GLY A 182 18.97 -9.15 8.49
CA GLY A 182 17.78 -8.57 7.89
C GLY A 182 17.24 -7.37 8.66
N ARG A 183 17.42 -7.38 9.98
CA ARG A 183 17.18 -6.28 10.95
C ARG A 183 18.22 -6.40 12.06
N ILE A 184 18.33 -5.36 12.89
CA ILE A 184 19.25 -5.41 14.04
C ILE A 184 18.91 -6.61 14.94
N ALA A 185 19.92 -7.40 15.27
CA ALA A 185 19.81 -8.65 16.04
C ALA A 185 18.98 -9.77 15.38
N GLU A 186 18.75 -9.71 14.08
CA GLU A 186 18.09 -10.77 13.32
C GLU A 186 18.98 -11.20 12.13
N PRO A 187 19.17 -12.51 11.90
CA PRO A 187 20.10 -13.01 10.88
C PRO A 187 19.64 -12.65 9.47
N ALA A 188 20.58 -12.60 8.53
CA ALA A 188 20.28 -12.54 7.10
C ALA A 188 19.95 -13.94 6.56
N VAL A 189 19.20 -13.99 5.46
CA VAL A 189 19.01 -15.19 4.65
C VAL A 189 20.06 -15.19 3.54
N LEU A 190 21.02 -16.08 3.67
CA LEU A 190 22.11 -16.28 2.70
C LEU A 190 21.73 -17.42 1.74
N HIS A 191 22.29 -17.42 0.53
CA HIS A 191 22.17 -18.49 -0.49
C HIS A 191 20.80 -18.62 -1.18
N PHE A 192 19.70 -18.13 -0.60
CA PHE A 192 18.38 -18.26 -1.22
C PHE A 192 18.27 -17.43 -2.50
N THR A 193 18.86 -16.23 -2.55
CA THR A 193 18.93 -15.42 -3.77
C THR A 193 19.64 -16.15 -4.91
N GLU A 194 20.79 -16.78 -4.63
CA GLU A 194 21.55 -17.54 -5.61
C GLU A 194 20.74 -18.73 -6.15
N SER A 195 19.94 -19.37 -5.29
CA SER A 195 19.06 -20.47 -5.71
C SER A 195 17.97 -20.02 -6.68
N ILE A 196 17.52 -18.76 -6.59
CA ILE A 196 16.52 -18.16 -7.50
C ILE A 196 17.19 -17.69 -8.80
N THR A 197 18.33 -17.00 -8.69
CA THR A 197 19.01 -16.39 -9.85
C THR A 197 19.62 -17.42 -10.81
N ARG A 198 19.98 -18.62 -10.33
CA ARG A 198 20.44 -19.72 -11.21
C ARG A 198 19.42 -20.11 -12.29
N HIS A 199 18.17 -19.76 -12.10
CA HIS A 199 17.09 -20.02 -13.06
C HIS A 199 16.82 -18.85 -14.02
N GLY A 200 17.70 -17.83 -14.06
CA GLY A 200 17.61 -16.71 -15.00
C GLY A 200 16.87 -15.49 -14.49
N ILE A 201 16.42 -15.48 -13.23
CA ILE A 201 15.84 -14.29 -12.60
C ILE A 201 16.96 -13.33 -12.20
N THR A 202 16.86 -12.07 -12.61
CA THR A 202 17.84 -11.02 -12.29
C THR A 202 17.53 -10.35 -10.96
N THR A 203 18.58 -10.00 -10.23
CA THR A 203 18.53 -9.30 -8.95
C THR A 203 19.47 -8.11 -8.95
N ALA A 204 19.20 -7.15 -8.06
CA ALA A 204 20.08 -6.04 -7.75
C ALA A 204 19.95 -5.69 -6.25
N ARG A 205 20.67 -4.66 -5.79
CA ARG A 205 20.64 -4.26 -4.38
C ARG A 205 19.97 -2.92 -4.20
N MET A 206 19.18 -2.82 -3.13
CA MET A 206 18.60 -1.58 -2.65
C MET A 206 19.00 -1.32 -1.20
N LYS A 207 18.85 -0.07 -0.78
CA LYS A 207 19.15 0.37 0.58
C LYS A 207 17.93 1.01 1.20
N THR A 208 17.71 0.75 2.48
CA THR A 208 16.81 1.54 3.33
C THR A 208 17.48 1.81 4.68
N GLY A 209 16.78 2.50 5.60
CA GLY A 209 17.33 2.80 6.92
C GLY A 209 16.24 3.02 7.94
N THR A 210 16.64 3.04 9.20
CA THR A 210 15.77 3.31 10.34
C THR A 210 16.45 4.25 11.32
N PRO A 211 15.71 5.12 12.05
CA PRO A 211 16.27 5.97 13.07
C PRO A 211 16.46 5.25 14.41
N VAL A 212 17.07 5.97 15.35
CA VAL A 212 17.25 5.55 16.74
C VAL A 212 15.92 5.28 17.43
N ARG A 213 15.93 4.44 18.46
CA ARG A 213 14.84 4.30 19.44
C ARG A 213 15.25 4.87 20.75
N ILE A 214 14.40 5.73 21.32
CA ILE A 214 14.69 6.59 22.48
C ILE A 214 13.85 6.14 23.67
N ASP A 215 14.43 6.23 24.87
CA ASP A 215 13.70 6.08 26.12
C ASP A 215 12.90 7.36 26.44
N LYS A 216 11.56 7.26 26.46
CA LYS A 216 10.63 8.34 26.78
C LYS A 216 11.00 9.09 28.08
N ARG A 217 11.54 8.39 29.06
CA ARG A 217 11.90 8.94 30.38
C ARG A 217 13.11 9.90 30.32
N SER A 218 13.83 9.92 29.20
CA SER A 218 14.98 10.79 28.95
C SER A 218 14.67 11.98 28.04
N VAL A 219 13.40 12.20 27.72
CA VAL A 219 12.94 13.27 26.84
C VAL A 219 12.42 14.44 27.68
N HIS A 220 12.86 15.63 27.36
CA HIS A 220 12.37 16.89 27.94
C HIS A 220 11.19 17.40 27.10
N PHE A 221 9.97 17.00 27.47
CA PHE A 221 8.75 17.31 26.70
C PHE A 221 8.39 18.79 26.71
N GLU A 222 8.87 19.55 27.69
CA GLU A 222 8.75 21.02 27.78
C GLU A 222 9.41 21.73 26.59
N ASP A 223 10.38 21.11 25.94
CA ASP A 223 11.09 21.61 24.77
C ASP A 223 10.52 21.06 23.44
N THR A 224 9.30 20.55 23.45
CA THR A 224 8.62 19.96 22.29
C THR A 224 7.23 20.54 22.08
N GLU A 225 6.71 20.39 20.85
CA GLU A 225 5.32 20.73 20.53
C GLU A 225 4.47 19.45 20.45
N ILE A 226 3.35 19.44 21.15
CA ILE A 226 2.43 18.31 21.15
C ILE A 226 1.61 18.23 19.85
N GLN A 227 1.49 17.02 19.27
CA GLN A 227 0.67 16.72 18.11
C GLN A 227 -0.44 15.74 18.52
N PRO A 228 -1.63 16.24 18.86
CA PRO A 228 -2.74 15.39 19.31
C PRO A 228 -3.33 14.59 18.13
N GLY A 229 -4.04 13.51 18.47
CA GLY A 229 -4.94 12.83 17.54
C GLY A 229 -6.19 13.67 17.25
N GLU A 230 -7.06 13.16 16.37
CA GLU A 230 -8.35 13.78 16.05
C GLU A 230 -9.46 13.18 16.93
N ASN A 231 -10.43 14.00 17.32
CA ASN A 231 -11.56 13.57 18.17
C ASN A 231 -12.61 12.79 17.38
N ASP A 232 -12.78 13.08 16.11
CA ASP A 232 -13.66 12.35 15.22
C ASP A 232 -12.95 11.07 14.77
N TYR A 233 -13.49 9.93 15.17
CA TYR A 233 -12.89 8.64 14.93
C TYR A 233 -13.31 8.09 13.57
N HIS A 234 -12.33 8.02 12.66
CA HIS A 234 -12.41 7.23 11.45
C HIS A 234 -11.57 5.95 11.63
N ARG A 235 -12.04 4.85 11.11
CA ARG A 235 -11.36 3.55 11.09
C ARG A 235 -10.93 3.20 9.68
N PHE A 236 -10.00 2.26 9.55
CA PHE A 236 -9.64 1.71 8.26
C PHE A 236 -10.66 0.68 7.76
N SER A 237 -11.06 -0.24 8.62
CA SER A 237 -11.89 -1.35 8.20
C SER A 237 -13.36 -0.97 8.06
N TYR A 238 -13.98 -1.47 6.99
CA TYR A 238 -15.43 -1.45 6.81
C TYR A 238 -16.15 -2.40 7.78
N MET A 239 -15.45 -3.41 8.35
CA MET A 239 -16.07 -4.46 9.17
C MET A 239 -16.18 -4.13 10.65
N GLY A 240 -15.19 -3.48 11.22
CA GLY A 240 -15.11 -3.27 12.67
C GLY A 240 -16.17 -2.31 13.22
N LYS A 241 -16.44 -2.37 14.53
CA LYS A 241 -17.18 -1.33 15.25
C LYS A 241 -16.24 -0.24 15.73
N PRO A 242 -16.64 1.04 15.75
CA PRO A 242 -15.85 2.09 16.36
C PRO A 242 -15.54 1.75 17.82
N ARG A 243 -14.30 1.98 18.24
CA ARG A 243 -13.89 1.86 19.64
C ARG A 243 -13.20 3.14 20.11
N PRO A 244 -13.28 3.49 21.38
CA PRO A 244 -12.50 4.59 21.92
C PRO A 244 -11.01 4.32 21.74
N LEU A 245 -10.25 5.33 21.28
CA LEU A 245 -8.80 5.27 21.19
C LEU A 245 -8.17 6.03 22.35
N PRO A 246 -6.99 5.61 22.85
CA PRO A 246 -6.26 6.36 23.86
C PRO A 246 -5.77 7.71 23.35
N GLN A 247 -5.73 7.93 22.04
CA GLN A 247 -5.28 9.16 21.37
C GLN A 247 -3.95 9.69 21.94
N LEU A 248 -2.97 8.79 22.07
CA LEU A 248 -1.63 9.16 22.52
C LEU A 248 -1.03 10.17 21.55
N PRO A 249 -0.55 11.32 22.04
CA PRO A 249 0.04 12.31 21.15
C PRO A 249 1.39 11.85 20.59
N CYS A 250 1.77 12.45 19.46
CA CYS A 250 3.16 12.55 19.03
C CYS A 250 3.70 13.92 19.42
N TRP A 251 5.01 14.10 19.32
CA TRP A 251 5.67 15.38 19.62
C TRP A 251 6.56 15.80 18.47
N THR A 252 6.68 17.09 18.24
CA THR A 252 7.55 17.67 17.22
C THR A 252 8.58 18.60 17.84
N PHE A 253 9.77 18.57 17.29
CA PHE A 253 10.86 19.49 17.55
C PHE A 253 11.82 19.48 16.34
N ASN A 254 12.90 20.25 16.39
CA ASN A 254 13.81 20.37 15.27
C ASN A 254 15.24 20.00 15.67
N THR A 255 16.06 19.57 14.73
CA THR A 255 17.51 19.61 14.87
C THR A 255 17.97 21.07 14.95
N ASN A 256 19.20 21.30 15.38
CA ASN A 256 19.84 22.60 15.45
C ASN A 256 21.25 22.55 14.82
N ARG A 257 21.87 23.70 14.71
CA ARG A 257 23.19 23.84 14.09
C ARG A 257 24.27 23.02 14.82
N GLU A 258 24.26 23.00 16.15
CA GLU A 258 25.21 22.20 16.93
C GLU A 258 25.09 20.69 16.65
N CYS A 259 23.85 20.19 16.51
CA CYS A 259 23.58 18.82 16.09
C CYS A 259 24.15 18.55 14.69
N HIS A 260 23.98 19.50 13.77
CA HIS A 260 24.50 19.36 12.39
C HIS A 260 26.04 19.35 12.36
N GLU A 261 26.70 20.20 13.16
CA GLU A 261 28.16 20.26 13.25
C GLU A 261 28.76 18.91 13.73
N VAL A 262 28.13 18.29 14.74
CA VAL A 262 28.54 16.95 15.21
C VAL A 262 28.34 15.90 14.11
N LEU A 263 27.21 15.89 13.42
CA LEU A 263 26.97 14.95 12.32
C LEU A 263 28.00 15.15 11.19
N MET A 264 28.28 16.39 10.81
CA MET A 264 29.22 16.70 9.75
C MET A 264 30.67 16.32 10.13
N SER A 265 31.05 16.38 11.38
CA SER A 265 32.36 15.92 11.85
C SER A 265 32.60 14.42 11.63
N GLY A 266 31.54 13.62 11.64
CA GLY A 266 31.59 12.17 11.41
C GLY A 266 31.29 11.74 9.96
N ILE A 267 31.07 12.67 9.02
CA ILE A 267 30.59 12.36 7.66
C ILE A 267 31.52 11.41 6.89
N ALA A 268 32.84 11.49 7.13
CA ALA A 268 33.84 10.62 6.52
C ALA A 268 33.71 9.13 6.93
N ASP A 269 33.01 8.86 8.04
CA ASP A 269 32.74 7.51 8.53
C ASP A 269 31.29 7.06 8.21
N SER A 270 30.52 7.89 7.51
CA SER A 270 29.19 7.49 7.04
C SER A 270 29.29 6.49 5.89
N PRO A 271 28.62 5.32 5.98
CA PRO A 271 28.61 4.32 4.92
C PRO A 271 28.11 4.85 3.57
N LEU A 272 27.28 5.91 3.60
CA LEU A 272 26.74 6.56 2.40
C LEU A 272 27.78 7.40 1.65
N TYR A 273 28.83 7.88 2.35
CA TYR A 273 29.81 8.80 1.80
C TYR A 273 31.23 8.27 1.78
N ASN A 274 31.48 7.13 2.46
CA ASN A 274 32.80 6.48 2.46
C ASN A 274 32.94 5.38 1.39
N GLY A 275 31.91 5.16 0.54
CA GLY A 275 31.93 4.17 -0.54
C GLY A 275 31.49 2.75 -0.15
N GLN A 276 31.11 2.50 1.12
CA GLN A 276 30.61 1.19 1.55
C GLN A 276 29.26 0.85 0.92
N ILE A 277 28.31 1.80 0.92
CA ILE A 277 27.00 1.66 0.32
C ILE A 277 27.03 2.25 -1.09
N GLN A 278 26.82 1.40 -2.09
CA GLN A 278 26.74 1.79 -3.50
C GLN A 278 25.30 1.74 -4.04
N SER A 279 24.41 1.09 -3.32
CA SER A 279 22.99 0.95 -3.67
C SER A 279 22.20 2.23 -3.42
N ILE A 280 21.13 2.43 -4.19
CA ILE A 280 20.29 3.62 -4.11
C ILE A 280 19.28 3.47 -2.98
N GLY A 281 19.17 4.54 -2.16
CA GLY A 281 18.20 4.64 -1.07
C GLY A 281 16.92 5.38 -1.47
N PRO A 282 15.88 5.34 -0.61
CA PRO A 282 14.60 5.97 -0.90
C PRO A 282 14.70 7.49 -0.92
N ARG A 283 14.27 8.12 -1.99
CA ARG A 283 14.29 9.58 -2.22
C ARG A 283 13.49 10.37 -1.19
N TYR A 284 12.35 9.82 -0.74
CA TYR A 284 11.39 10.52 0.12
C TYR A 284 11.55 10.22 1.61
N CYS A 285 12.55 9.44 1.99
CA CYS A 285 12.94 9.23 3.37
C CYS A 285 14.47 9.26 3.46
N PRO A 286 15.11 10.41 3.12
CA PRO A 286 16.55 10.53 3.17
C PRO A 286 17.03 10.42 4.61
N SER A 287 18.23 9.88 4.80
CA SER A 287 18.90 9.93 6.09
C SER A 287 19.22 11.38 6.48
N VAL A 288 19.48 11.62 7.77
CA VAL A 288 19.82 12.97 8.24
C VAL A 288 21.09 13.47 7.56
N GLU A 289 22.10 12.62 7.35
CA GLU A 289 23.32 12.94 6.62
C GLU A 289 23.01 13.42 5.18
N THR A 290 22.10 12.72 4.49
CA THR A 290 21.69 13.12 3.13
C THR A 290 20.96 14.46 3.12
N LYS A 291 20.15 14.75 4.16
CA LYS A 291 19.50 16.06 4.28
C LYS A 291 20.52 17.19 4.43
N LEU A 292 21.54 17.00 5.26
CA LEU A 292 22.58 17.98 5.50
C LEU A 292 23.41 18.23 4.24
N MET A 293 23.74 17.19 3.50
CA MET A 293 24.51 17.32 2.26
C MET A 293 23.69 17.94 1.12
N THR A 294 22.37 17.72 1.10
CA THR A 294 21.48 18.23 0.04
C THR A 294 21.04 19.67 0.32
N PHE A 295 20.87 20.03 1.60
CA PHE A 295 20.36 21.34 2.04
C PHE A 295 21.28 21.94 3.11
N PRO A 296 22.55 22.22 2.77
CA PRO A 296 23.55 22.69 3.75
C PRO A 296 23.22 24.08 4.33
N GLU A 297 22.38 24.86 3.65
CA GLU A 297 21.91 26.18 4.08
C GLU A 297 20.85 26.14 5.18
N ARG A 298 20.26 24.95 5.48
CA ARG A 298 19.23 24.82 6.50
C ARG A 298 19.82 24.57 7.87
N ASP A 299 19.55 25.47 8.80
CA ASP A 299 19.99 25.36 10.20
C ASP A 299 19.19 24.35 11.03
N SER A 300 18.06 23.83 10.51
CA SER A 300 17.20 22.90 11.22
C SER A 300 16.40 21.98 10.29
N HIS A 301 16.09 20.78 10.77
CA HIS A 301 15.19 19.83 10.14
C HIS A 301 14.15 19.32 11.15
N PRO A 302 12.87 19.18 10.74
CA PRO A 302 11.82 18.70 11.64
C PRO A 302 12.00 17.23 12.00
N LEU A 303 11.73 16.93 13.26
CA LEU A 303 11.71 15.60 13.86
C LEU A 303 10.34 15.34 14.49
N PHE A 304 9.88 14.08 14.42
CA PHE A 304 8.66 13.62 15.08
C PHE A 304 9.01 12.50 16.03
N LEU A 305 8.61 12.63 17.27
CA LEU A 305 8.74 11.60 18.30
C LEU A 305 7.41 10.87 18.43
N GLU A 306 7.41 9.60 18.08
CA GLU A 306 6.21 8.76 17.97
C GLU A 306 6.27 7.63 19.00
N PRO A 307 5.23 7.40 19.85
CA PRO A 307 5.21 6.29 20.79
C PRO A 307 5.13 4.94 20.05
N GLU A 308 5.94 3.98 20.45
CA GLU A 308 5.94 2.62 19.90
C GLU A 308 4.81 1.73 20.50
N GLY A 309 4.13 2.19 21.54
CA GLY A 309 3.01 1.49 22.17
C GLY A 309 2.53 2.16 23.45
N VAL A 310 1.47 1.60 24.02
CA VAL A 310 0.85 2.11 25.27
C VAL A 310 1.68 1.72 26.48
N ASP A 311 2.17 0.47 26.50
CA ASP A 311 2.79 -0.14 27.68
C ASP A 311 4.34 -0.17 27.56
N THR A 312 4.92 0.72 26.77
CA THR A 312 6.38 0.83 26.58
C THR A 312 6.86 2.27 26.68
N ASN A 313 8.12 2.43 27.11
CA ASN A 313 8.82 3.71 27.07
C ASN A 313 9.60 3.91 25.77
N GLU A 314 9.51 2.98 24.82
CA GLU A 314 10.21 3.08 23.53
C GLU A 314 9.52 4.11 22.63
N MET A 315 10.31 5.04 22.10
CA MET A 315 9.88 6.08 21.18
C MET A 315 10.66 5.99 19.86
N TYR A 316 9.95 6.15 18.76
CA TYR A 316 10.53 6.22 17.42
C TYR A 316 10.82 7.67 17.04
N LEU A 317 12.05 7.97 16.64
CA LEU A 317 12.46 9.32 16.22
C LEU A 317 12.38 9.48 14.70
N ASN A 318 11.19 9.76 14.18
CA ASN A 318 10.97 9.97 12.76
C ASN A 318 11.70 11.24 12.28
N GLY A 319 12.36 11.15 11.11
CA GLY A 319 13.12 12.25 10.53
C GLY A 319 14.62 12.20 10.80
N PHE A 320 15.08 11.36 11.76
CA PHE A 320 16.49 11.16 12.09
C PHE A 320 16.97 9.74 11.72
N SER A 321 16.63 9.24 10.53
CA SER A 321 17.25 8.02 10.01
C SER A 321 18.73 8.28 9.77
N SER A 322 19.61 7.44 10.29
CA SER A 322 21.05 7.61 10.19
C SER A 322 21.79 6.28 10.17
N SER A 323 22.92 6.24 9.47
CA SER A 323 23.88 5.15 9.49
C SER A 323 25.27 5.59 10.00
N MET A 324 25.37 6.79 10.54
CA MET A 324 26.58 7.31 11.17
C MET A 324 27.09 6.40 12.29
N PRO A 325 28.36 6.51 12.70
CA PRO A 325 28.86 5.87 13.91
C PRO A 325 27.96 6.15 15.10
N MET A 326 27.81 5.16 15.99
CA MET A 326 26.82 5.22 17.10
C MET A 326 27.09 6.39 18.06
N ASP A 327 28.36 6.65 18.36
CA ASP A 327 28.80 7.78 19.18
C ASP A 327 28.42 9.13 18.55
N VAL A 328 28.62 9.28 17.23
CA VAL A 328 28.24 10.48 16.49
C VAL A 328 26.72 10.67 16.52
N GLN A 329 25.94 9.60 16.33
CA GLN A 329 24.47 9.68 16.43
C GLN A 329 24.02 10.20 17.81
N ILE A 330 24.57 9.63 18.88
CA ILE A 330 24.18 9.95 20.27
C ILE A 330 24.62 11.38 20.64
N GLU A 331 25.87 11.76 20.33
CA GLU A 331 26.38 13.10 20.65
C GLU A 331 25.66 14.19 19.86
N ALA A 332 25.32 13.95 18.58
CA ALA A 332 24.54 14.87 17.79
C ALA A 332 23.13 15.08 18.37
N LEU A 333 22.45 14.01 18.75
CA LEU A 333 21.11 14.08 19.33
C LEU A 333 21.10 14.80 20.69
N LYS A 334 22.12 14.64 21.52
CA LYS A 334 22.24 15.37 22.81
C LYS A 334 22.38 16.88 22.66
N LYS A 335 22.74 17.38 21.46
CA LYS A 335 22.76 18.82 21.18
C LYS A 335 21.37 19.43 21.02
N ILE A 336 20.34 18.61 20.88
CA ILE A 336 18.94 19.04 20.77
C ILE A 336 18.39 19.21 22.20
N PRO A 337 17.85 20.38 22.59
CA PRO A 337 17.38 20.66 23.95
C PRO A 337 16.45 19.57 24.52
N ALA A 338 15.49 19.12 23.75
CA ALA A 338 14.55 18.07 24.15
C ALA A 338 15.24 16.71 24.46
N LEU A 339 16.47 16.49 23.97
CA LEU A 339 17.21 15.23 24.05
C LEU A 339 18.54 15.34 24.82
N ARG A 340 18.76 16.40 25.59
CA ARG A 340 20.04 16.66 26.29
C ARG A 340 20.47 15.52 27.24
N ASP A 341 19.51 14.80 27.84
CA ASP A 341 19.75 13.65 28.73
C ASP A 341 19.45 12.31 28.06
N LEU A 342 19.56 12.23 26.74
CA LEU A 342 19.16 11.12 25.90
C LEU A 342 19.65 9.76 26.37
N LYS A 343 18.73 8.80 26.47
CA LYS A 343 18.99 7.36 26.56
C LYS A 343 18.44 6.66 25.32
N VAL A 344 19.26 5.81 24.72
CA VAL A 344 18.95 5.10 23.46
C VAL A 344 18.78 3.62 23.75
N TYR A 345 17.70 3.01 23.25
CA TYR A 345 17.51 1.56 23.26
C TYR A 345 18.28 0.87 22.14
N ARG A 346 18.32 1.50 20.95
CA ARG A 346 19.07 1.01 19.79
C ARG A 346 19.39 2.15 18.83
N PRO A 347 20.56 2.09 18.16
CA PRO A 347 20.97 3.10 17.19
C PRO A 347 20.15 3.03 15.89
N GLY A 348 20.21 4.08 15.09
CA GLY A 348 19.86 4.04 13.68
C GLY A 348 20.88 3.23 12.89
N TYR A 349 20.43 2.66 11.76
CA TYR A 349 21.27 1.92 10.84
C TYR A 349 20.73 2.00 9.42
N ALA A 350 21.63 1.80 8.44
CA ALA A 350 21.21 1.48 7.07
C ALA A 350 21.27 -0.03 6.87
N ILE A 351 20.43 -0.52 5.95
CA ILE A 351 20.45 -1.91 5.50
C ILE A 351 20.44 -1.97 3.98
N GLU A 352 21.37 -2.74 3.41
CA GLU A 352 21.34 -3.18 2.01
C GLU A 352 20.77 -4.60 1.93
N TYR A 353 19.99 -4.86 0.89
CA TYR A 353 19.34 -6.15 0.67
C TYR A 353 19.10 -6.39 -0.81
N ASP A 354 18.91 -7.65 -1.21
CA ASP A 354 18.60 -8.00 -2.58
C ASP A 354 17.12 -7.75 -2.89
N PHE A 355 16.87 -7.25 -4.09
CA PHE A 355 15.54 -7.17 -4.70
C PHE A 355 15.57 -7.72 -6.12
N PHE A 356 14.42 -8.15 -6.62
CA PHE A 356 14.27 -8.66 -7.98
C PHE A 356 13.62 -7.59 -8.86
N ASP A 357 14.14 -7.40 -10.08
CA ASP A 357 13.57 -6.43 -11.01
C ASP A 357 12.10 -6.78 -11.30
N PRO A 358 11.14 -5.92 -10.92
CA PRO A 358 9.72 -6.21 -11.08
C PRO A 358 9.26 -6.24 -12.53
N THR A 359 10.06 -5.77 -13.49
CA THR A 359 9.75 -5.89 -14.93
C THR A 359 9.75 -7.34 -15.41
N GLN A 360 10.34 -8.27 -14.64
CA GLN A 360 10.29 -9.71 -14.85
C GLN A 360 8.97 -10.35 -14.43
N LEU A 361 8.05 -9.57 -13.85
CA LEU A 361 6.75 -10.04 -13.38
C LEU A 361 5.63 -9.66 -14.35
N LYS A 362 4.59 -10.49 -14.37
CA LYS A 362 3.27 -10.18 -14.95
C LYS A 362 2.51 -9.24 -13.99
N HIS A 363 1.41 -8.64 -14.45
CA HIS A 363 0.51 -7.85 -13.58
C HIS A 363 -0.15 -8.69 -12.45
N SER A 364 -0.14 -10.01 -12.57
CA SER A 364 -0.51 -10.94 -11.49
C SER A 364 0.55 -11.11 -10.41
N LEU A 365 1.71 -10.46 -10.56
CA LEU A 365 2.94 -10.65 -9.78
C LEU A 365 3.60 -12.02 -9.93
N GLU A 366 3.15 -12.84 -10.87
CA GLU A 366 3.80 -14.08 -11.27
C GLU A 366 5.05 -13.79 -12.12
N SER A 367 6.11 -14.56 -11.93
CA SER A 367 7.31 -14.51 -12.77
C SER A 367 6.99 -14.85 -14.24
N LYS A 368 7.61 -14.11 -15.17
CA LYS A 368 7.60 -14.44 -16.61
C LYS A 368 8.53 -15.61 -16.96
N ILE A 369 9.42 -15.99 -16.02
CA ILE A 369 10.52 -16.93 -16.23
C ILE A 369 10.21 -18.31 -15.63
N ILE A 370 9.62 -18.36 -14.42
CA ILE A 370 9.27 -19.60 -13.71
C ILE A 370 7.77 -19.58 -13.43
N SER A 371 7.05 -20.55 -13.94
CA SER A 371 5.60 -20.70 -13.70
C SER A 371 5.31 -20.99 -12.23
N GLY A 372 4.25 -20.38 -11.68
CA GLY A 372 3.82 -20.57 -10.29
C GLY A 372 4.68 -19.86 -9.24
N LEU A 373 5.72 -19.13 -9.64
CA LEU A 373 6.55 -18.33 -8.74
C LEU A 373 6.09 -16.88 -8.75
N PHE A 374 5.77 -16.35 -7.56
CA PHE A 374 5.29 -14.98 -7.34
C PHE A 374 6.24 -14.20 -6.44
N PHE A 375 6.26 -12.88 -6.59
CA PHE A 375 7.03 -11.98 -5.73
C PHE A 375 6.12 -10.84 -5.24
N ALA A 376 6.21 -10.50 -3.95
CA ALA A 376 5.41 -9.41 -3.39
C ALA A 376 6.15 -8.65 -2.29
N GLY A 377 5.90 -7.34 -2.22
CA GLY A 377 6.44 -6.47 -1.20
C GLY A 377 7.83 -5.93 -1.53
N GLN A 378 8.68 -5.80 -0.52
CA GLN A 378 9.97 -5.10 -0.64
C GLN A 378 10.95 -5.77 -1.60
N VAL A 379 10.84 -7.07 -1.81
CA VAL A 379 11.62 -7.82 -2.80
C VAL A 379 11.38 -7.38 -4.25
N ASN A 380 10.30 -6.62 -4.51
CA ASN A 380 10.00 -5.98 -5.80
C ASN A 380 10.50 -4.53 -5.86
N GLY A 381 11.38 -4.11 -4.93
CA GLY A 381 11.94 -2.76 -4.89
C GLY A 381 10.99 -1.69 -4.35
N THR A 382 9.97 -2.06 -3.57
CA THR A 382 9.07 -1.10 -2.89
C THR A 382 9.48 -0.85 -1.45
N THR A 383 9.07 0.30 -0.87
CA THR A 383 9.21 0.58 0.56
C THR A 383 7.91 1.07 1.14
N GLY A 384 7.36 0.32 2.11
CA GLY A 384 6.15 0.63 2.86
C GLY A 384 5.34 -0.61 3.17
N TYR A 385 4.70 -0.60 4.34
CA TYR A 385 3.90 -1.74 4.82
C TYR A 385 2.66 -1.94 3.95
N GLU A 386 2.04 -0.85 3.52
CA GLU A 386 0.82 -0.82 2.74
C GLU A 386 1.07 -1.29 1.31
N GLU A 387 2.17 -0.82 0.69
CA GLU A 387 2.61 -1.29 -0.62
C GLU A 387 2.91 -2.80 -0.59
N ALA A 388 3.51 -3.27 0.51
CA ALA A 388 3.78 -4.69 0.70
C ALA A 388 2.49 -5.49 0.86
N GLY A 389 1.56 -5.02 1.72
CA GLY A 389 0.26 -5.66 1.93
C GLY A 389 -0.58 -5.74 0.65
N GLY A 390 -0.68 -4.64 -0.12
CA GLY A 390 -1.42 -4.61 -1.39
C GLY A 390 -0.87 -5.60 -2.42
N GLN A 391 0.46 -5.66 -2.58
CA GLN A 391 1.09 -6.67 -3.44
C GLN A 391 0.85 -8.09 -2.92
N GLY A 392 0.97 -8.28 -1.59
CA GLY A 392 0.71 -9.57 -0.94
C GLY A 392 -0.69 -10.10 -1.23
N THR A 393 -1.71 -9.25 -1.07
CA THR A 393 -3.11 -9.61 -1.36
C THR A 393 -3.27 -10.06 -2.81
N VAL A 394 -2.75 -9.30 -3.78
CA VAL A 394 -2.87 -9.65 -5.21
C VAL A 394 -2.09 -10.93 -5.55
N ALA A 395 -0.87 -11.09 -5.00
CA ALA A 395 -0.08 -12.31 -5.20
C ALA A 395 -0.77 -13.55 -4.58
N GLY A 396 -1.35 -13.41 -3.39
CA GLY A 396 -2.09 -14.48 -2.71
C GLY A 396 -3.31 -14.94 -3.51
N ILE A 397 -4.11 -13.99 -4.02
CA ILE A 397 -5.25 -14.28 -4.91
C ILE A 397 -4.78 -15.06 -6.14
N ASN A 398 -3.77 -14.54 -6.84
CA ASN A 398 -3.30 -15.15 -8.08
C ASN A 398 -2.61 -16.50 -7.86
N ALA A 399 -1.90 -16.69 -6.76
CA ALA A 399 -1.32 -17.98 -6.39
C ALA A 399 -2.40 -19.03 -6.09
N ALA A 400 -3.48 -18.66 -5.41
CA ALA A 400 -4.62 -19.55 -5.16
C ALA A 400 -5.33 -19.93 -6.47
N LEU A 401 -5.59 -18.97 -7.36
CA LEU A 401 -6.15 -19.21 -8.70
C LEU A 401 -5.24 -20.11 -9.54
N TYR A 402 -3.93 -19.90 -9.47
CA TYR A 402 -2.95 -20.76 -10.15
C TYR A 402 -2.99 -22.19 -9.61
N ALA A 403 -2.97 -22.37 -8.29
CA ALA A 403 -2.95 -23.68 -7.65
C ALA A 403 -4.25 -24.47 -7.86
N GLY A 404 -5.40 -23.81 -7.82
CA GLY A 404 -6.71 -24.42 -8.05
C GLY A 404 -6.91 -24.93 -9.47
N SER A 405 -6.24 -24.33 -10.45
CA SER A 405 -6.30 -24.72 -11.86
C SER A 405 -5.20 -25.71 -12.30
N ALA A 406 -4.21 -25.97 -11.44
CA ALA A 406 -3.17 -26.97 -11.68
C ALA A 406 -3.74 -28.38 -11.40
N GLY A 407 -4.25 -29.04 -12.42
CA GLY A 407 -4.91 -30.35 -12.33
C GLY A 407 -6.24 -30.46 -13.08
N CYS A 408 -6.75 -29.34 -13.59
CA CYS A 408 -7.91 -29.34 -14.46
C CYS A 408 -7.45 -29.48 -15.93
N SER A 409 -7.66 -30.64 -16.54
CA SER A 409 -7.45 -30.90 -17.98
C SER A 409 -8.50 -30.21 -18.88
N GLY A 410 -9.17 -29.18 -18.40
CA GLY A 410 -10.13 -28.37 -19.11
C GLY A 410 -9.46 -27.18 -19.82
N THR A 411 -9.89 -26.91 -21.02
CA THR A 411 -9.40 -25.87 -21.94
C THR A 411 -9.02 -24.58 -21.20
N ALA A 412 -7.81 -24.08 -21.47
CA ALA A 412 -7.10 -22.95 -20.87
C ALA A 412 -7.80 -21.57 -20.94
N ALA A 413 -9.11 -21.51 -21.14
CA ALA A 413 -9.88 -20.29 -21.40
C ALA A 413 -10.48 -19.62 -20.15
N ASP A 414 -10.67 -20.34 -19.03
CA ASP A 414 -11.51 -19.84 -17.93
C ASP A 414 -10.77 -19.38 -16.66
N ASN A 415 -9.44 -19.52 -16.55
CA ASN A 415 -8.70 -19.05 -15.41
C ASN A 415 -7.96 -17.72 -15.67
N LYS A 416 -8.74 -16.65 -15.77
CA LYS A 416 -8.22 -15.29 -15.92
C LYS A 416 -7.54 -14.85 -14.63
N ALA A 417 -6.26 -14.41 -14.72
CA ALA A 417 -5.56 -13.81 -13.60
C ALA A 417 -6.34 -12.61 -13.04
N PHE A 418 -6.33 -12.45 -11.72
CA PHE A 418 -6.86 -11.27 -11.06
C PHE A 418 -5.91 -10.09 -11.26
N ILE A 419 -6.36 -9.08 -11.97
CA ILE A 419 -5.60 -7.86 -12.28
C ILE A 419 -6.44 -6.67 -11.87
N LEU A 420 -5.83 -5.74 -11.15
CA LEU A 420 -6.40 -4.45 -10.83
C LEU A 420 -5.87 -3.40 -11.80
N HIS A 421 -6.77 -2.64 -12.41
CA HIS A 421 -6.43 -1.54 -13.31
C HIS A 421 -6.13 -0.25 -12.55
N ARG A 422 -5.48 0.70 -13.22
CA ARG A 422 -5.05 1.98 -12.64
C ARG A 422 -6.20 2.90 -12.23
N ASP A 423 -7.38 2.71 -12.79
CA ASP A 423 -8.62 3.41 -12.47
C ASP A 423 -9.50 2.66 -11.46
N GLU A 424 -9.14 1.42 -11.12
CA GLU A 424 -9.85 0.60 -10.12
C GLU A 424 -9.25 0.72 -8.72
N ALA A 425 -7.90 0.81 -8.61
CA ALA A 425 -7.22 0.80 -7.32
C ALA A 425 -5.85 1.47 -7.35
N TYR A 426 -5.43 2.08 -6.22
CA TYR A 426 -4.02 2.46 -6.00
C TYR A 426 -3.08 1.25 -6.07
N ILE A 427 -3.55 0.07 -5.63
CA ILE A 427 -2.82 -1.19 -5.79
C ILE A 427 -2.60 -1.50 -7.28
N GLY A 428 -3.58 -1.22 -8.14
CA GLY A 428 -3.43 -1.35 -9.58
C GLY A 428 -2.39 -0.38 -10.15
N VAL A 429 -2.40 0.88 -9.71
CA VAL A 429 -1.36 1.87 -10.07
C VAL A 429 0.02 1.41 -9.64
N LEU A 430 0.15 0.91 -8.39
CA LEU A 430 1.39 0.39 -7.83
C LEU A 430 1.97 -0.74 -8.68
N ILE A 431 1.17 -1.77 -8.96
CA ILE A 431 1.63 -2.96 -9.68
C ILE A 431 1.96 -2.61 -11.13
N ASP A 432 1.12 -1.81 -11.79
CA ASP A 432 1.40 -1.38 -13.17
C ASP A 432 2.70 -0.58 -13.27
N ASP A 433 2.94 0.37 -12.35
CA ASP A 433 4.20 1.12 -12.32
C ASP A 433 5.42 0.18 -12.15
N LEU A 434 5.34 -0.80 -11.26
CA LEU A 434 6.42 -1.76 -11.00
C LEU A 434 6.74 -2.60 -12.24
N VAL A 435 5.74 -3.26 -12.81
CA VAL A 435 5.97 -4.27 -13.86
C VAL A 435 6.20 -3.65 -15.25
N THR A 436 5.82 -2.39 -15.46
CA THR A 436 5.99 -1.69 -16.74
C THR A 436 7.16 -0.73 -16.76
N LYS A 437 7.41 0.00 -15.67
CA LYS A 437 8.47 1.02 -15.60
C LYS A 437 9.72 0.51 -14.91
N GLY A 438 9.59 -0.54 -14.08
CA GLY A 438 10.67 -0.96 -13.18
C GLY A 438 10.92 0.05 -12.05
N VAL A 439 12.02 -0.13 -11.35
CA VAL A 439 12.41 0.72 -10.22
C VAL A 439 13.91 1.04 -10.30
N ASP A 440 14.24 2.32 -10.37
CA ASP A 440 15.62 2.81 -10.29
C ASP A 440 15.98 3.17 -8.83
N GLU A 441 14.99 3.46 -7.99
CA GLU A 441 15.09 3.75 -6.56
C GLU A 441 13.93 3.05 -5.81
N PRO A 442 14.02 2.83 -4.49
CA PRO A 442 12.93 2.22 -3.73
C PRO A 442 11.60 2.94 -3.97
N TYR A 443 10.66 2.23 -4.61
CA TYR A 443 9.36 2.77 -4.99
C TYR A 443 8.49 3.05 -3.76
N ARG A 444 7.81 4.19 -3.77
CA ARG A 444 6.80 4.57 -2.78
C ARG A 444 5.58 5.15 -3.48
N MET A 445 4.40 4.77 -3.00
CA MET A 445 3.14 5.30 -3.51
C MET A 445 2.88 6.73 -3.02
N PHE A 446 2.44 7.58 -3.94
CA PHE A 446 1.95 8.94 -3.71
C PHE A 446 0.69 9.19 -4.53
N THR A 447 -0.14 10.13 -4.08
CA THR A 447 -1.34 10.54 -4.81
C THR A 447 -1.04 11.09 -6.21
N SER A 448 0.16 11.64 -6.42
CA SER A 448 0.59 12.16 -7.74
C SER A 448 0.85 11.06 -8.78
N ARG A 449 1.00 9.80 -8.37
CA ARG A 449 1.18 8.67 -9.29
C ARG A 449 -0.13 8.16 -9.90
N ALA A 450 -1.27 8.48 -9.27
CA ALA A 450 -2.59 8.10 -9.73
C ALA A 450 -3.19 9.21 -10.60
N GLU A 451 -3.50 8.92 -11.84
CA GLU A 451 -4.15 9.83 -12.79
C GLU A 451 -5.62 10.07 -12.40
N TYR A 452 -6.33 9.02 -12.00
CA TYR A 452 -7.77 9.01 -11.74
C TYR A 452 -8.12 9.12 -10.26
N ARG A 453 -7.46 10.03 -9.52
CA ARG A 453 -7.56 10.12 -8.04
C ARG A 453 -8.98 10.26 -7.51
N ILE A 454 -9.88 10.93 -8.25
CA ILE A 454 -11.27 11.08 -7.83
C ILE A 454 -12.05 9.76 -7.89
N LEU A 455 -11.60 8.82 -8.71
CA LEU A 455 -12.17 7.46 -8.79
C LEU A 455 -11.60 6.54 -7.70
N LEU A 456 -10.42 6.88 -7.12
CA LEU A 456 -9.67 6.02 -6.21
C LEU A 456 -9.73 6.53 -4.75
N ARG A 457 -10.85 7.12 -4.36
CA ARG A 457 -11.02 7.66 -3.01
C ARG A 457 -10.98 6.56 -1.95
N GLN A 458 -10.57 6.92 -0.74
CA GLN A 458 -10.52 6.00 0.39
C GLN A 458 -11.93 5.62 0.91
N ASP A 459 -12.94 6.47 0.69
CA ASP A 459 -14.31 6.30 1.16
C ASP A 459 -15.10 5.26 0.36
N ASP A 460 -14.72 5.00 -0.89
CA ASP A 460 -15.46 4.13 -1.82
C ASP A 460 -14.69 2.88 -2.30
N ALA A 461 -13.64 2.46 -1.61
CA ALA A 461 -12.89 1.26 -1.99
C ALA A 461 -13.77 -0.01 -1.95
N ASP A 462 -14.72 -0.09 -1.02
CA ASP A 462 -15.72 -1.16 -0.95
C ASP A 462 -16.61 -1.21 -2.19
N ALA A 463 -17.04 -0.04 -2.70
CA ALA A 463 -17.83 0.08 -3.93
C ALA A 463 -17.11 -0.46 -5.17
N ARG A 464 -15.78 -0.35 -5.21
CA ARG A 464 -14.97 -0.76 -6.36
C ARG A 464 -14.52 -2.23 -6.30
N LEU A 465 -14.29 -2.78 -5.10
CA LEU A 465 -13.51 -4.02 -4.95
C LEU A 465 -14.25 -5.15 -4.22
N THR A 466 -15.23 -4.85 -3.35
CA THR A 466 -15.84 -5.90 -2.49
C THR A 466 -16.64 -6.90 -3.29
N GLU A 467 -17.48 -6.48 -4.25
CA GLU A 467 -18.29 -7.39 -5.07
C GLU A 467 -17.40 -8.30 -5.92
N LYS A 468 -16.40 -7.72 -6.60
CA LYS A 468 -15.40 -8.46 -7.41
C LYS A 468 -14.65 -9.53 -6.59
N CYS A 469 -14.26 -9.20 -5.35
CA CYS A 469 -13.54 -10.13 -4.48
C CYS A 469 -14.45 -11.14 -3.78
N TYR A 470 -15.73 -10.83 -3.60
CA TYR A 470 -16.73 -11.79 -3.15
C TYR A 470 -16.98 -12.88 -4.21
N GLU A 471 -17.09 -12.50 -5.48
CA GLU A 471 -17.21 -13.44 -6.60
C GLU A 471 -16.01 -14.38 -6.74
N LEU A 472 -14.80 -13.90 -6.38
CA LEU A 472 -13.58 -14.71 -6.34
C LEU A 472 -13.46 -15.60 -5.09
N GLY A 473 -14.33 -15.45 -4.10
CA GLY A 473 -14.31 -16.20 -2.86
C GLY A 473 -13.34 -15.69 -1.80
N LEU A 474 -12.72 -14.51 -1.99
CA LEU A 474 -11.84 -13.89 -0.98
C LEU A 474 -12.64 -13.07 0.05
N ALA A 475 -13.49 -12.14 -0.40
CA ALA A 475 -14.35 -11.40 0.51
C ALA A 475 -15.47 -12.31 1.02
N ARG A 476 -15.64 -12.39 2.34
CA ARG A 476 -16.66 -13.24 2.97
C ARG A 476 -18.06 -12.65 2.81
N ARG A 477 -19.07 -13.48 3.01
CA ARG A 477 -20.49 -13.12 2.89
C ARG A 477 -20.88 -11.94 3.77
N ASP A 478 -20.41 -11.87 5.01
CA ASP A 478 -20.70 -10.80 5.95
C ASP A 478 -20.21 -9.42 5.45
N ARG A 479 -19.05 -9.38 4.77
CA ARG A 479 -18.51 -8.16 4.13
C ARG A 479 -19.35 -7.75 2.92
N TYR A 480 -19.74 -8.70 2.10
CA TYR A 480 -20.59 -8.44 0.94
C TYR A 480 -21.96 -7.91 1.36
N ASP A 481 -22.61 -8.55 2.35
CA ASP A 481 -23.90 -8.12 2.86
C ASP A 481 -23.84 -6.71 3.46
N LEU A 482 -22.79 -6.42 4.22
CA LEU A 482 -22.53 -5.07 4.75
C LEU A 482 -22.41 -4.03 3.64
N TRP A 483 -21.67 -4.35 2.58
CA TRP A 483 -21.54 -3.46 1.42
C TRP A 483 -22.89 -3.25 0.73
N MET A 484 -23.68 -4.31 0.54
CA MET A 484 -25.01 -4.20 -0.10
C MET A 484 -25.98 -3.34 0.71
N GLU A 485 -26.01 -3.49 2.04
CA GLU A 485 -26.82 -2.61 2.92
C GLU A 485 -26.36 -1.15 2.83
N LYS A 486 -25.04 -0.89 2.90
CA LYS A 486 -24.46 0.44 2.78
C LYS A 486 -24.80 1.08 1.43
N LYS A 487 -24.62 0.34 0.33
CA LYS A 487 -24.93 0.77 -1.04
C LYS A 487 -26.39 1.22 -1.17
N GLU A 488 -27.33 0.41 -0.70
CA GLU A 488 -28.76 0.74 -0.75
C GLU A 488 -29.10 1.99 0.06
N ALA A 489 -28.50 2.16 1.24
CA ALA A 489 -28.70 3.35 2.07
C ALA A 489 -28.15 4.62 1.40
N ILE A 490 -26.96 4.55 0.80
CA ILE A 490 -26.36 5.65 0.02
C ILE A 490 -27.28 6.02 -1.16
N ASP A 491 -27.68 5.03 -1.95
CA ASP A 491 -28.51 5.23 -3.14
C ASP A 491 -29.91 5.75 -2.79
N ARG A 492 -30.45 5.40 -1.62
CA ARG A 492 -31.71 5.94 -1.08
C ARG A 492 -31.63 7.45 -0.82
N ILE A 493 -30.53 7.92 -0.21
CA ILE A 493 -30.29 9.35 0.02
C ILE A 493 -30.16 10.09 -1.32
N ILE A 494 -29.38 9.55 -2.25
CA ILE A 494 -29.17 10.15 -3.58
C ILE A 494 -30.48 10.22 -4.35
N ARG A 495 -31.22 9.12 -4.44
CA ARG A 495 -32.55 9.08 -5.10
C ARG A 495 -33.54 10.08 -4.52
N PHE A 496 -33.53 10.25 -3.20
CA PHE A 496 -34.38 11.28 -2.56
C PHE A 496 -33.99 12.68 -3.06
N CYS A 497 -32.70 13.03 -3.06
CA CYS A 497 -32.21 14.33 -3.53
C CYS A 497 -32.47 14.55 -5.05
N GLU A 498 -32.38 13.51 -5.87
CA GLU A 498 -32.66 13.57 -7.30
C GLU A 498 -34.15 13.77 -7.62
N ASN A 499 -35.05 13.33 -6.75
CA ASN A 499 -36.48 13.37 -7.00
C ASN A 499 -37.22 14.49 -6.24
N THR A 500 -36.59 15.12 -5.25
CA THR A 500 -37.22 16.14 -4.42
C THR A 500 -37.09 17.53 -5.03
N PRO A 501 -38.22 18.18 -5.48
CA PRO A 501 -38.18 19.53 -5.97
C PRO A 501 -38.08 20.52 -4.80
N VAL A 502 -37.30 21.58 -5.00
CA VAL A 502 -37.09 22.68 -4.06
C VAL A 502 -37.59 23.99 -4.70
N LYS A 503 -38.48 24.70 -4.00
CA LYS A 503 -39.02 25.98 -4.48
C LYS A 503 -38.15 27.12 -3.95
N MET A 504 -37.94 28.14 -4.79
CA MET A 504 -37.12 29.31 -4.43
C MET A 504 -37.66 30.05 -3.20
N ASN A 505 -38.98 30.16 -3.05
CA ASN A 505 -39.60 30.88 -1.93
C ASN A 505 -39.36 30.20 -0.58
N ASP A 506 -39.13 28.89 -0.57
CA ASP A 506 -39.00 28.11 0.65
C ASP A 506 -37.53 28.12 1.15
N ILE A 507 -36.54 28.43 0.29
CA ILE A 507 -35.14 28.19 0.62
C ILE A 507 -34.23 29.42 0.44
N ASN A 508 -34.61 30.44 -0.33
CA ASN A 508 -33.73 31.56 -0.68
C ASN A 508 -33.19 32.32 0.54
N GLY A 509 -34.03 32.58 1.56
CA GLY A 509 -33.56 33.24 2.78
C GLY A 509 -32.47 32.43 3.52
N ALA A 510 -32.60 31.10 3.52
CA ALA A 510 -31.58 30.23 4.11
C ALA A 510 -30.31 30.12 3.25
N LEU A 511 -30.43 30.14 1.91
CA LEU A 511 -29.27 30.17 1.01
C LEU A 511 -28.46 31.44 1.19
N GLU A 512 -29.10 32.59 1.34
CA GLU A 512 -28.44 33.87 1.64
C GLU A 512 -27.73 33.82 3.00
N ALA A 513 -28.36 33.26 4.03
CA ALA A 513 -27.77 33.07 5.35
C ALA A 513 -26.55 32.14 5.33
N LEU A 514 -26.53 31.16 4.44
CA LEU A 514 -25.39 30.26 4.20
C LEU A 514 -24.33 30.89 3.27
N GLY A 515 -24.50 32.13 2.82
CA GLY A 515 -23.53 32.83 1.96
C GLY A 515 -23.49 32.31 0.52
N THR A 516 -24.58 31.70 0.03
CA THR A 516 -24.68 31.23 -1.36
C THR A 516 -25.77 31.97 -2.14
N THR A 517 -25.67 31.95 -3.47
CA THR A 517 -26.56 32.69 -4.36
C THR A 517 -27.99 32.16 -4.30
N PRO A 518 -29.02 33.03 -4.14
CA PRO A 518 -30.44 32.65 -4.21
C PRO A 518 -30.78 31.96 -5.54
N LEU A 519 -31.82 31.13 -5.50
CA LEU A 519 -32.36 30.50 -6.70
C LEU A 519 -33.20 31.50 -7.51
N ARG A 520 -33.08 31.42 -8.84
CA ARG A 520 -33.94 32.19 -9.78
C ARG A 520 -35.15 31.40 -10.26
N ALA A 521 -35.10 30.08 -10.12
CA ALA A 521 -36.20 29.15 -10.45
C ALA A 521 -36.11 27.94 -9.51
N GLY A 522 -37.19 27.16 -9.42
CA GLY A 522 -37.18 25.89 -8.69
C GLY A 522 -36.12 24.94 -9.27
N CYS A 523 -35.50 24.13 -8.41
CA CYS A 523 -34.50 23.12 -8.79
C CYS A 523 -34.75 21.82 -8.00
N LYS A 524 -33.94 20.80 -8.21
CA LYS A 524 -33.92 19.59 -7.38
C LYS A 524 -32.95 19.75 -6.21
N ALA A 525 -33.14 19.02 -5.13
CA ALA A 525 -32.27 19.06 -3.95
C ALA A 525 -30.83 18.70 -4.31
N ILE A 526 -30.60 17.78 -5.26
CA ILE A 526 -29.28 17.39 -5.74
C ILE A 526 -28.53 18.57 -6.39
N ASP A 527 -29.19 19.50 -7.03
CA ASP A 527 -28.55 20.65 -7.68
C ASP A 527 -27.98 21.64 -6.65
N LEU A 528 -28.50 21.62 -5.42
CA LEU A 528 -28.05 22.46 -4.32
C LEU A 528 -26.78 21.86 -3.65
N ILE A 529 -26.72 20.55 -3.51
CA ILE A 529 -25.60 19.89 -2.83
C ILE A 529 -24.26 20.12 -3.55
N GLY A 530 -24.28 20.40 -4.85
CA GLY A 530 -23.10 20.75 -5.63
C GLY A 530 -22.43 22.09 -5.24
N ARG A 531 -23.12 22.92 -4.44
CA ARG A 531 -22.59 24.22 -3.99
C ARG A 531 -21.61 24.04 -2.82
N PRO A 532 -20.47 24.74 -2.80
CA PRO A 532 -19.45 24.57 -1.74
C PRO A 532 -19.96 24.82 -0.32
N GLN A 533 -20.91 25.75 -0.15
CA GLN A 533 -21.48 26.13 1.15
C GLN A 533 -22.53 25.17 1.67
N ILE A 534 -23.03 24.26 0.82
CA ILE A 534 -24.11 23.34 1.16
C ILE A 534 -23.54 21.93 1.37
N ASN A 535 -23.92 21.32 2.49
CA ASN A 535 -23.68 19.92 2.80
C ASN A 535 -25.03 19.24 3.11
N LEU A 536 -25.02 17.90 3.19
CA LEU A 536 -26.25 17.17 3.49
C LEU A 536 -26.86 17.54 4.85
N GLN A 537 -26.04 17.86 5.83
CA GLN A 537 -26.51 18.23 7.17
C GLN A 537 -27.32 19.53 7.13
N ASN A 538 -26.76 20.62 6.56
CA ASN A 538 -27.51 21.88 6.48
C ASN A 538 -28.67 21.81 5.47
N LEU A 539 -28.53 21.02 4.40
CA LEU A 539 -29.65 20.82 3.45
C LEU A 539 -30.81 20.06 4.09
N SER A 540 -30.55 19.14 5.02
CA SER A 540 -31.56 18.35 5.71
C SER A 540 -32.48 19.20 6.61
N GLU A 541 -32.00 20.35 7.08
CA GLU A 541 -32.82 21.31 7.85
C GLU A 541 -33.71 22.16 6.93
N LEU A 542 -33.41 22.21 5.63
CA LEU A 542 -34.08 23.04 4.64
C LEU A 542 -35.06 22.26 3.75
N VAL A 543 -34.78 20.98 3.53
CA VAL A 543 -35.57 20.12 2.65
C VAL A 543 -36.37 19.11 3.47
N PRO A 544 -37.71 19.28 3.53
CA PRO A 544 -38.58 18.39 4.32
C PRO A 544 -38.38 16.91 3.93
N GLY A 545 -38.23 16.06 4.93
CA GLY A 545 -38.07 14.61 4.76
C GLY A 545 -36.66 14.14 4.54
N LEU A 546 -35.67 14.99 4.15
CA LEU A 546 -34.31 14.57 3.93
C LEU A 546 -33.65 14.02 5.22
N LYS A 547 -33.86 14.69 6.34
CA LYS A 547 -33.37 14.25 7.65
C LYS A 547 -33.86 12.84 8.01
N ALA A 548 -35.14 12.57 7.79
CA ALA A 548 -35.70 11.25 8.04
C ALA A 548 -35.07 10.15 7.16
N VAL A 549 -34.77 10.47 5.90
CA VAL A 549 -34.08 9.53 4.99
C VAL A 549 -32.64 9.31 5.40
N MET A 550 -31.92 10.34 5.85
CA MET A 550 -30.55 10.24 6.35
C MET A 550 -30.45 9.44 7.67
N GLU A 551 -31.51 9.50 8.49
CA GLU A 551 -31.58 8.79 9.78
C GLU A 551 -32.20 7.38 9.65
N ASP A 552 -32.69 7.00 8.49
CA ASP A 552 -33.30 5.69 8.25
C ASP A 552 -32.23 4.59 8.19
N CYS A 553 -32.14 3.82 9.28
CA CYS A 553 -31.21 2.71 9.43
C CYS A 553 -31.85 1.34 9.10
N ARG A 554 -32.93 1.31 8.30
CA ARG A 554 -33.56 0.06 7.87
C ARG A 554 -32.87 -0.51 6.63
N ASN A 555 -32.69 -1.84 6.63
CA ASN A 555 -32.18 -2.58 5.47
C ASN A 555 -33.23 -2.70 4.34
N ALA A 556 -32.92 -3.36 3.26
CA ALA A 556 -33.81 -3.55 2.11
C ALA A 556 -35.12 -4.29 2.46
N ASN A 557 -35.12 -5.10 3.53
CA ASN A 557 -36.31 -5.80 4.02
C ASN A 557 -37.18 -4.97 4.95
N GLY A 558 -36.80 -3.72 5.26
CA GLY A 558 -37.50 -2.82 6.17
C GLY A 558 -37.19 -3.07 7.65
N GLU A 559 -36.21 -3.91 7.98
CA GLU A 559 -35.80 -4.23 9.33
C GLU A 559 -34.71 -3.28 9.83
N GLU A 560 -34.70 -2.95 11.12
CA GLU A 560 -33.65 -2.15 11.75
C GLU A 560 -32.28 -2.85 11.65
N SER A 561 -31.26 -2.14 11.17
CA SER A 561 -29.89 -2.64 11.02
C SER A 561 -28.93 -1.89 11.95
N ASP A 562 -28.34 -2.60 12.91
CA ASP A 562 -27.27 -2.07 13.74
C ASP A 562 -26.03 -1.71 12.91
N THR A 563 -25.82 -2.38 11.80
CA THR A 563 -24.78 -2.09 10.82
C THR A 563 -24.95 -0.69 10.24
N LEU A 564 -26.12 -0.36 9.70
CA LEU A 564 -26.41 0.96 9.14
C LEU A 564 -26.37 2.06 10.22
N ARG A 565 -26.91 1.76 11.41
CA ARG A 565 -26.88 2.72 12.54
C ARG A 565 -25.47 3.09 12.94
N SER A 566 -24.56 2.12 13.03
CA SER A 566 -23.15 2.34 13.42
C SER A 566 -22.30 3.00 12.33
N ARG A 567 -22.81 3.12 11.09
CA ARG A 567 -22.14 3.69 9.92
C ARG A 567 -22.88 4.88 9.31
N LYS A 568 -23.84 5.43 10.02
CA LYS A 568 -24.68 6.51 9.50
C LYS A 568 -23.86 7.68 8.95
N ASP A 569 -22.87 8.15 9.69
CA ASP A 569 -22.03 9.27 9.28
C ASP A 569 -21.21 8.94 8.03
N GLU A 570 -20.66 7.73 7.93
CA GLU A 570 -19.94 7.24 6.75
C GLU A 570 -20.84 7.15 5.51
N ILE A 571 -22.09 6.71 5.69
CA ILE A 571 -23.10 6.63 4.61
C ILE A 571 -23.47 8.03 4.11
N ILE A 572 -23.71 8.97 5.02
CA ILE A 572 -24.04 10.36 4.70
C ILE A 572 -22.87 11.03 3.96
N GLU A 573 -21.64 10.87 4.46
CA GLU A 573 -20.43 11.39 3.83
C GLU A 573 -20.26 10.83 2.42
N ALA A 574 -20.40 9.52 2.24
CA ALA A 574 -20.28 8.87 0.93
C ALA A 574 -21.36 9.35 -0.06
N ALA A 575 -22.60 9.52 0.38
CA ALA A 575 -23.67 10.06 -0.44
C ALA A 575 -23.39 11.51 -0.85
N GLU A 576 -22.95 12.35 0.09
CA GLU A 576 -22.58 13.74 -0.18
C GLU A 576 -21.45 13.85 -1.19
N VAL A 577 -20.37 13.08 -1.01
CA VAL A 577 -19.21 13.08 -1.92
C VAL A 577 -19.63 12.63 -3.33
N LYS A 578 -20.43 11.57 -3.46
CA LYS A 578 -20.95 11.11 -4.76
C LYS A 578 -21.73 12.19 -5.49
N MET A 579 -22.62 12.90 -4.79
CA MET A 579 -23.44 13.97 -5.39
C MET A 579 -22.61 15.21 -5.73
N LYS A 580 -21.77 15.70 -4.82
CA LYS A 580 -20.93 16.90 -5.04
C LYS A 580 -19.95 16.75 -6.17
N TYR A 581 -19.37 15.57 -6.32
CA TYR A 581 -18.32 15.31 -7.31
C TYR A 581 -18.83 14.57 -8.54
N LYS A 582 -20.17 14.39 -8.72
CA LYS A 582 -20.79 13.64 -9.82
C LYS A 582 -20.19 14.01 -11.18
N GLY A 583 -20.16 15.29 -11.53
CA GLY A 583 -19.65 15.72 -12.84
C GLY A 583 -18.13 15.52 -13.03
N TYR A 584 -17.35 15.53 -11.94
CA TYR A 584 -15.93 15.19 -12.00
C TYR A 584 -15.72 13.70 -12.17
N ILE A 585 -16.47 12.88 -11.42
CA ILE A 585 -16.42 11.41 -11.49
C ILE A 585 -16.78 10.93 -12.90
N GLU A 586 -17.89 11.40 -13.46
CA GLU A 586 -18.33 11.05 -14.82
C GLU A 586 -17.29 11.41 -15.89
N ARG A 587 -16.65 12.58 -15.74
CA ARG A 587 -15.60 13.02 -16.67
C ARG A 587 -14.36 12.12 -16.59
N GLU A 588 -13.89 11.80 -15.39
CA GLU A 588 -12.76 10.90 -15.21
C GLU A 588 -13.04 9.48 -15.68
N GLN A 589 -14.28 8.99 -15.47
CA GLN A 589 -14.71 7.69 -16.01
C GLN A 589 -14.64 7.65 -17.55
N MET A 590 -15.10 8.70 -18.23
CA MET A 590 -14.99 8.79 -19.69
C MET A 590 -13.53 8.80 -20.17
N VAL A 591 -12.61 9.42 -19.40
CA VAL A 591 -11.17 9.42 -19.71
C VAL A 591 -10.60 8.02 -19.50
N ALA A 592 -10.93 7.36 -18.39
CA ALA A 592 -10.51 6.00 -18.08
C ALA A 592 -10.97 5.00 -19.16
N GLU A 593 -12.24 5.07 -19.59
CA GLU A 593 -12.78 4.22 -20.67
C GLU A 593 -12.01 4.37 -21.98
N LYS A 594 -11.58 5.59 -22.33
CA LYS A 594 -10.74 5.81 -23.51
C LYS A 594 -9.39 5.10 -23.36
N MET A 595 -8.79 5.16 -22.17
CA MET A 595 -7.52 4.47 -21.90
C MET A 595 -7.67 2.96 -21.93
N HIS A 596 -8.78 2.39 -21.43
CA HIS A 596 -9.06 0.95 -21.56
C HIS A 596 -9.10 0.48 -23.02
N ARG A 597 -9.57 1.31 -23.96
CA ARG A 597 -9.50 0.97 -25.38
C ARG A 597 -8.06 0.83 -25.87
N LEU A 598 -7.13 1.65 -25.35
CA LEU A 598 -5.70 1.54 -25.67
C LEU A 598 -5.04 0.34 -24.98
N GLU A 599 -5.51 -0.11 -23.81
CA GLU A 599 -5.05 -1.35 -23.16
C GLU A 599 -5.35 -2.60 -23.99
N ASN A 600 -6.42 -2.58 -24.74
CA ASN A 600 -6.78 -3.69 -25.63
C ASN A 600 -5.96 -3.72 -26.94
N ILE A 601 -5.14 -2.70 -27.21
CA ILE A 601 -4.31 -2.62 -28.41
C ILE A 601 -2.93 -3.17 -28.11
N LYS A 602 -2.71 -4.44 -28.44
CA LYS A 602 -1.40 -5.10 -28.30
C LYS A 602 -0.43 -4.60 -29.36
N ILE A 603 0.77 -4.19 -28.91
CA ILE A 603 1.82 -3.67 -29.80
C ILE A 603 3.14 -4.46 -29.71
N LYS A 604 3.31 -5.31 -28.71
CA LYS A 604 4.53 -6.12 -28.53
C LYS A 604 4.83 -6.98 -29.74
N GLY A 605 6.03 -6.82 -30.29
CA GLY A 605 6.49 -7.57 -31.47
C GLY A 605 5.84 -7.16 -32.79
N ARG A 606 5.05 -6.07 -32.84
CA ARG A 606 4.43 -5.57 -34.04
C ARG A 606 5.24 -4.51 -34.80
N PHE A 607 6.20 -3.90 -34.13
CA PHE A 607 6.98 -2.79 -34.66
C PHE A 607 8.48 -3.03 -34.46
N ASP A 608 9.23 -2.72 -35.51
CA ASP A 608 10.65 -2.40 -35.40
C ASP A 608 10.77 -0.89 -35.10
N TYR A 609 10.87 -0.52 -33.84
CA TYR A 609 10.85 0.89 -33.43
C TYR A 609 12.02 1.68 -34.00
N ASP A 610 13.17 1.05 -34.27
CA ASP A 610 14.35 1.72 -34.81
C ASP A 610 14.14 2.21 -36.23
N SER A 611 13.33 1.49 -37.00
CA SER A 611 12.96 1.86 -38.38
C SER A 611 11.94 3.00 -38.48
N LEU A 612 11.21 3.32 -37.37
CA LEU A 612 10.11 4.30 -37.39
C LEU A 612 10.64 5.75 -37.18
N GLN A 613 11.08 6.37 -38.26
CA GLN A 613 11.62 7.75 -38.21
C GLN A 613 10.59 8.82 -37.80
N SER A 614 9.31 8.53 -37.87
CA SER A 614 8.21 9.41 -37.42
C SER A 614 8.07 9.47 -35.88
N LEU A 615 8.74 8.57 -35.16
CA LEU A 615 8.84 8.61 -33.69
C LEU A 615 10.08 9.42 -33.26
N SER A 616 10.00 10.08 -32.12
CA SER A 616 11.16 10.75 -31.53
C SER A 616 12.28 9.73 -31.17
N ILE A 617 13.53 10.16 -31.20
CA ILE A 617 14.68 9.29 -30.86
C ILE A 617 14.51 8.72 -29.44
N GLU A 618 14.11 9.57 -28.48
CA GLU A 618 13.86 9.19 -27.11
C GLU A 618 12.75 8.13 -27.02
N CYS A 619 11.65 8.33 -27.74
CA CYS A 619 10.54 7.37 -27.80
C CYS A 619 11.01 6.00 -28.30
N ARG A 620 11.73 5.96 -29.43
CA ARG A 620 12.26 4.70 -30.01
C ARG A 620 13.15 3.93 -29.03
N GLN A 621 14.11 4.62 -28.40
CA GLN A 621 15.01 4.02 -27.42
C GLN A 621 14.25 3.44 -26.22
N LYS A 622 13.24 4.16 -25.71
CA LYS A 622 12.43 3.72 -24.57
C LYS A 622 11.50 2.57 -24.92
N LEU A 623 10.84 2.62 -26.08
CA LEU A 623 9.98 1.53 -26.54
C LEU A 623 10.78 0.24 -26.77
N ASN A 624 11.99 0.32 -27.34
CA ASN A 624 12.88 -0.83 -27.49
C ASN A 624 13.32 -1.42 -26.15
N ARG A 625 13.70 -0.56 -25.20
CA ARG A 625 14.16 -1.00 -23.86
C ARG A 625 13.05 -1.64 -23.05
N ILE A 626 11.87 -1.02 -23.01
CA ILE A 626 10.76 -1.42 -22.13
C ILE A 626 9.90 -2.50 -22.81
N ASN A 627 9.80 -2.49 -24.13
CA ASN A 627 9.01 -3.42 -24.95
C ASN A 627 7.57 -3.60 -24.43
N PRO A 628 6.76 -2.50 -24.37
CA PRO A 628 5.43 -2.53 -23.79
C PRO A 628 4.49 -3.48 -24.53
N GLU A 629 3.60 -4.13 -23.80
CA GLU A 629 2.64 -5.08 -24.35
C GLU A 629 1.50 -4.38 -25.10
N THR A 630 1.06 -3.22 -24.56
CA THR A 630 -0.10 -2.47 -25.07
C THR A 630 0.25 -1.02 -25.38
N LEU A 631 -0.60 -0.40 -26.19
CA LEU A 631 -0.43 1.01 -26.55
C LEU A 631 -0.63 1.95 -25.33
N ALA A 632 -1.51 1.57 -24.39
CA ALA A 632 -1.67 2.32 -23.15
C ALA A 632 -0.40 2.25 -22.27
N GLN A 633 0.25 1.09 -22.18
CA GLN A 633 1.56 1.00 -21.49
C GLN A 633 2.60 1.91 -22.15
N ALA A 634 2.67 1.90 -23.49
CA ALA A 634 3.56 2.80 -24.23
C ALA A 634 3.29 4.28 -23.88
N SER A 635 2.03 4.69 -23.80
CA SER A 635 1.64 6.09 -23.50
C SER A 635 2.06 6.56 -22.10
N ARG A 636 2.29 5.64 -21.16
CA ARG A 636 2.71 5.95 -19.78
C ARG A 636 4.23 6.01 -19.61
N ILE A 637 4.99 5.67 -20.63
CA ILE A 637 6.45 5.72 -20.57
C ILE A 637 6.91 7.20 -20.64
N PRO A 638 7.63 7.72 -19.63
CA PRO A 638 8.17 9.08 -19.69
C PRO A 638 9.05 9.28 -20.92
N GLY A 639 8.72 10.28 -21.74
CA GLY A 639 9.40 10.58 -23.03
C GLY A 639 8.73 9.96 -24.26
N VAL A 640 7.62 9.24 -24.10
CA VAL A 640 6.69 8.91 -25.17
C VAL A 640 5.59 9.97 -25.18
N SER A 641 5.49 10.72 -26.26
CA SER A 641 4.53 11.82 -26.39
C SER A 641 3.18 11.35 -26.92
N PRO A 642 2.09 12.13 -26.74
CA PRO A 642 0.81 11.85 -27.41
C PRO A 642 0.92 11.78 -28.94
N SER A 643 1.86 12.53 -29.53
CA SER A 643 2.13 12.47 -30.97
C SER A 643 2.72 11.13 -31.39
N ASP A 644 3.65 10.57 -30.59
CA ASP A 644 4.22 9.24 -30.85
C ASP A 644 3.14 8.15 -30.77
N ILE A 645 2.22 8.25 -29.81
CA ILE A 645 1.08 7.32 -29.69
C ILE A 645 0.15 7.42 -30.91
N ASN A 646 -0.14 8.62 -31.39
CA ASN A 646 -0.94 8.79 -32.60
C ASN A 646 -0.26 8.18 -33.83
N VAL A 647 1.06 8.30 -33.96
CA VAL A 647 1.82 7.64 -35.03
C VAL A 647 1.64 6.12 -34.96
N LEU A 648 1.76 5.52 -33.80
CA LEU A 648 1.55 4.07 -33.60
C LEU A 648 0.10 3.66 -33.91
N LEU A 649 -0.91 4.47 -33.57
CA LEU A 649 -2.32 4.22 -33.92
C LEU A 649 -2.52 4.21 -35.42
N VAL A 650 -1.99 5.21 -36.13
CA VAL A 650 -2.08 5.28 -37.60
C VAL A 650 -1.42 4.06 -38.26
N LEU A 651 -0.24 3.64 -37.76
CA LEU A 651 0.45 2.45 -38.27
C LEU A 651 -0.31 1.15 -38.02
N LEU A 652 -1.20 1.13 -37.02
CA LEU A 652 -2.11 0.01 -36.72
C LEU A 652 -3.41 0.07 -37.51
N GLY A 653 -3.59 1.09 -38.38
CA GLY A 653 -4.81 1.28 -39.16
C GLY A 653 -6.02 1.76 -38.34
N ARG A 654 -5.77 2.51 -37.28
CA ARG A 654 -6.81 2.98 -36.33
C ARG A 654 -6.79 4.49 -36.16
#